data_3912555469b64daedf266b5777e66831
#
_entry.id   3912555469b64daedf266b5777e66831
#
_cell.length_a   1.000
_cell.length_b   1.000
_cell.length_c   1.000
_cell.angle_alpha   90.00
_cell.angle_beta   90.00
_cell.angle_gamma   90.00
#
_symmetry.space_group_name_H-M   'P 1'
#
loop_
_entity.id
_entity.type
_entity.pdbx_description
1 polymer ?
#
loop_
_entity_poly.entity_id
_entity_poly.type
_entity_poly.pdbx_seq_one_letter_code
_entity_poly.pdbx_strand_id
1 'polypeptide(L)'
;MDKQKKFVFTGGGTGGHVTPALAIAEGIRDKYPSARFYYVGLKGKAEDGMVQKAWASEMEKGLASLHFVSTTSGSLKSPKVLLTLGIGFLQAVFFLLRTRPDAIVGTGGYVSAPIIFATAFLKSIRLSSAVIFLHEANAELGKMNKAAIRFAQKVGFSFPGTKIPESKKAFVGYPVRSSVVVNRAADKHQLKEEARQKLNIPQDAKVLFAFGGSQGARTINRGLVEALPLLLKDPKVWVIHGTGRQLKGNSYNGLKDAKSHLEKVKSQLPSDWETRYQPTDFIYNMGEVYAATDLVICRSGAGSLYEVCANGVAAITIPKANLTGDHQAVNARTLERLEAMKVIYERVDVADAQTIESIDPEEFASLVFTLLADPEQRNKMIQNAMAQYEPNTSASCAIIVSNLLGGTEATNLKEEPTPQKERVLGKNSGQLEQLLKQARRGEVVLSAEERRIALYKIDGWSANTGLVMPARACRMIGEGQFVERIEVLKKFALDQSKSPFTRRDAFVGIRRMGRLDLEIMNVCLEGTKDSYFETVNDALRTLASLLRDHRLLFMEQYDRIKAKVQPFTTSKEFDIRMHAMAVLTEICADFSEIEASFQKNYFHPNWQVRRSIISCFGVLIERGILDTARVQKILQTEFLQTSNGFQMRFLLKEEMRDIFQQEPRTQFANNFRETCSEANLPLEKIEALLHQAEKDRLVWDIKTSLREVIGEEQ
;
A
#
# COMPACT_ATOMS: atom_id res chain seq x y z
N MET A 1 4.60 -37.17 -42.74
CA MET A 1 4.80 -35.68 -42.55
C MET A 1 4.31 -35.32 -41.18
N ASP A 2 5.19 -34.87 -40.29
CA ASP A 2 4.76 -34.40 -39.00
C ASP A 2 3.80 -33.19 -39.15
N LYS A 3 2.66 -33.27 -38.47
CA LYS A 3 1.63 -32.26 -38.55
C LYS A 3 2.17 -30.93 -38.05
N GLN A 4 2.11 -29.89 -38.87
CA GLN A 4 2.55 -28.53 -38.51
C GLN A 4 1.93 -28.11 -37.16
N LYS A 5 2.77 -27.90 -36.15
CA LYS A 5 2.33 -27.46 -34.80
C LYS A 5 1.75 -26.03 -34.84
N LYS A 6 0.77 -25.79 -33.97
CA LYS A 6 0.06 -24.49 -33.87
C LYS A 6 0.07 -24.01 -32.45
N PHE A 7 0.60 -22.83 -32.24
CA PHE A 7 0.71 -22.20 -30.91
C PHE A 7 -0.10 -20.91 -30.86
N VAL A 8 -0.86 -20.72 -29.79
CA VAL A 8 -1.57 -19.48 -29.51
C VAL A 8 -0.93 -18.79 -28.32
N PHE A 9 -0.55 -17.53 -28.50
CA PHE A 9 -0.01 -16.67 -27.47
C PHE A 9 -1.07 -15.64 -27.07
N THR A 10 -1.19 -15.35 -25.79
CA THR A 10 -2.12 -14.37 -25.28
C THR A 10 -1.59 -13.74 -24.00
N GLY A 11 -1.66 -12.43 -23.95
CA GLY A 11 -1.21 -11.57 -22.85
C GLY A 11 -1.21 -10.13 -23.33
N GLY A 12 -1.68 -9.20 -22.52
CA GLY A 12 -1.78 -7.86 -23.05
C GLY A 12 -2.36 -6.84 -22.06
N GLY A 13 -2.77 -5.71 -22.66
CA GLY A 13 -3.16 -4.53 -21.94
C GLY A 13 -1.96 -3.61 -21.62
N THR A 14 -0.78 -4.19 -21.36
CA THR A 14 0.49 -3.48 -21.13
C THR A 14 1.66 -4.24 -21.76
N GLY A 15 2.77 -3.54 -22.04
CA GLY A 15 4.00 -4.16 -22.55
C GLY A 15 4.57 -5.25 -21.64
N GLY A 16 4.32 -5.16 -20.31
CA GLY A 16 4.80 -6.14 -19.33
C GLY A 16 4.25 -7.56 -19.51
N HIS A 17 3.11 -7.72 -20.19
CA HIS A 17 2.56 -9.04 -20.54
C HIS A 17 2.89 -9.46 -21.98
N VAL A 18 3.05 -8.49 -22.88
CA VAL A 18 3.36 -8.76 -24.30
C VAL A 18 4.82 -9.21 -24.45
N THR A 19 5.76 -8.53 -23.81
CA THR A 19 7.19 -8.82 -23.92
C THR A 19 7.54 -10.27 -23.55
N PRO A 20 7.10 -10.85 -22.40
CA PRO A 20 7.39 -12.24 -22.09
C PRO A 20 6.74 -13.21 -23.07
N ALA A 21 5.54 -12.90 -23.59
CA ALA A 21 4.89 -13.76 -24.59
C ALA A 21 5.72 -13.83 -25.89
N LEU A 22 6.24 -12.69 -26.35
CA LEU A 22 7.09 -12.63 -27.54
C LEU A 22 8.42 -13.37 -27.33
N ALA A 23 9.06 -13.16 -26.18
CA ALA A 23 10.32 -13.86 -25.88
C ALA A 23 10.16 -15.39 -25.74
N ILE A 24 9.05 -15.86 -25.15
CA ILE A 24 8.73 -17.30 -25.13
C ILE A 24 8.45 -17.80 -26.55
N ALA A 25 7.81 -16.99 -27.39
CA ALA A 25 7.55 -17.34 -28.78
C ALA A 25 8.86 -17.51 -29.57
N GLU A 26 9.88 -16.68 -29.34
CA GLU A 26 11.23 -16.86 -29.92
C GLU A 26 11.79 -18.24 -29.59
N GLY A 27 11.84 -18.63 -28.31
CA GLY A 27 12.30 -19.98 -27.91
C GLY A 27 11.49 -21.15 -28.51
N ILE A 28 10.17 -20.97 -28.64
CA ILE A 28 9.33 -21.99 -29.30
C ILE A 28 9.59 -21.98 -30.80
N ARG A 29 9.89 -20.87 -31.43
CA ARG A 29 10.23 -20.77 -32.84
C ARG A 29 11.53 -21.49 -33.15
N ASP A 30 12.54 -21.32 -32.32
CA ASP A 30 13.83 -22.03 -32.49
C ASP A 30 13.65 -23.54 -32.45
N LYS A 31 12.76 -24.02 -31.60
CA LYS A 31 12.44 -25.46 -31.48
C LYS A 31 11.53 -25.99 -32.58
N TYR A 32 10.58 -25.16 -33.04
CA TYR A 32 9.57 -25.53 -34.05
C TYR A 32 9.56 -24.48 -35.18
N PRO A 33 10.60 -24.45 -36.07
CA PRO A 33 10.75 -23.44 -37.12
C PRO A 33 9.57 -23.35 -38.12
N SER A 34 8.93 -24.47 -38.39
CA SER A 34 7.79 -24.57 -39.32
C SER A 34 6.42 -24.36 -38.65
N ALA A 35 6.36 -24.16 -37.31
CA ALA A 35 5.11 -24.01 -36.59
C ALA A 35 4.37 -22.71 -36.95
N ARG A 36 3.06 -22.74 -36.81
CA ARG A 36 2.19 -21.58 -37.02
C ARG A 36 1.84 -20.94 -35.72
N PHE A 37 2.07 -19.62 -35.64
CA PHE A 37 1.88 -18.83 -34.44
C PHE A 37 0.69 -17.88 -34.59
N TYR A 38 -0.12 -17.81 -33.55
CA TYR A 38 -1.25 -16.90 -33.46
C TYR A 38 -1.09 -16.07 -32.19
N TYR A 39 -1.15 -14.77 -32.31
CA TYR A 39 -1.27 -13.90 -31.14
C TYR A 39 -2.72 -13.42 -31.02
N VAL A 40 -3.31 -13.53 -29.82
CA VAL A 40 -4.66 -13.04 -29.58
C VAL A 40 -4.60 -11.93 -28.51
N GLY A 41 -5.03 -10.74 -28.91
CA GLY A 41 -4.92 -9.53 -28.13
C GLY A 41 -6.13 -8.59 -28.28
N LEU A 42 -5.95 -7.32 -27.89
CA LEU A 42 -6.91 -6.24 -28.08
C LEU A 42 -6.43 -5.26 -29.15
N LYS A 43 -7.34 -4.81 -30.00
CA LYS A 43 -7.05 -3.78 -30.99
C LYS A 43 -6.74 -2.44 -30.34
N GLY A 44 -5.68 -1.77 -30.81
CA GLY A 44 -5.26 -0.47 -30.33
C GLY A 44 -4.61 -0.46 -28.93
N LYS A 45 -4.21 -1.60 -28.41
CA LYS A 45 -3.41 -1.74 -27.17
C LYS A 45 -1.96 -2.09 -27.50
N ALA A 46 -1.13 -2.27 -26.45
CA ALA A 46 0.30 -2.50 -26.59
C ALA A 46 0.64 -3.68 -27.52
N GLU A 47 -0.17 -4.76 -27.47
CA GLU A 47 0.01 -5.95 -28.28
C GLU A 47 -0.17 -5.69 -29.78
N ASP A 48 -1.05 -4.75 -30.17
CA ASP A 48 -1.32 -4.43 -31.58
C ASP A 48 -0.02 -4.00 -32.31
N GLY A 49 0.67 -2.99 -31.82
CA GLY A 49 1.92 -2.52 -32.44
C GLY A 49 3.14 -3.39 -32.15
N MET A 50 3.27 -3.95 -30.93
CA MET A 50 4.45 -4.73 -30.55
C MET A 50 4.54 -6.06 -31.29
N VAL A 51 3.41 -6.78 -31.43
CA VAL A 51 3.38 -8.06 -32.11
C VAL A 51 3.58 -7.89 -33.60
N GLN A 52 2.92 -6.90 -34.23
CA GLN A 52 3.12 -6.60 -35.65
C GLN A 52 4.59 -6.32 -35.97
N LYS A 53 5.25 -5.50 -35.15
CA LYS A 53 6.67 -5.20 -35.33
C LYS A 53 7.56 -6.43 -35.12
N ALA A 54 7.29 -7.22 -34.07
CA ALA A 54 8.13 -8.37 -33.70
C ALA A 54 7.98 -9.53 -34.68
N TRP A 55 6.78 -9.74 -35.28
CA TRP A 55 6.49 -10.86 -36.15
C TRP A 55 6.26 -10.45 -37.62
N ALA A 56 6.75 -9.29 -38.04
CA ALA A 56 6.54 -8.78 -39.41
C ALA A 56 6.99 -9.80 -40.47
N SER A 57 8.22 -10.31 -40.36
CA SER A 57 8.79 -11.30 -41.28
C SER A 57 8.02 -12.65 -41.28
N GLU A 58 7.58 -13.11 -40.08
CA GLU A 58 6.81 -14.34 -39.95
C GLU A 58 5.40 -14.20 -40.52
N MET A 59 4.80 -13.00 -40.41
CA MET A 59 3.50 -12.72 -41.01
C MET A 59 3.57 -12.67 -42.53
N GLU A 60 4.64 -12.08 -43.09
CA GLU A 60 4.90 -12.13 -44.55
C GLU A 60 5.04 -13.56 -45.08
N LYS A 61 5.69 -14.43 -44.31
CA LYS A 61 5.83 -15.85 -44.63
C LYS A 61 4.56 -16.68 -44.34
N GLY A 62 3.49 -16.11 -43.83
CA GLY A 62 2.28 -16.78 -43.42
C GLY A 62 2.41 -17.72 -42.21
N LEU A 63 3.51 -17.59 -41.47
CA LEU A 63 3.80 -18.40 -40.28
C LEU A 63 3.28 -17.78 -38.99
N ALA A 64 2.89 -16.51 -39.00
CA ALA A 64 2.33 -15.84 -37.85
C ALA A 64 1.09 -15.02 -38.24
N SER A 65 0.20 -14.77 -37.26
CA SER A 65 -0.94 -13.86 -37.41
C SER A 65 -1.39 -13.26 -36.07
N LEU A 66 -1.92 -12.03 -36.14
CA LEU A 66 -2.46 -11.31 -34.99
C LEU A 66 -3.99 -11.28 -35.10
N HIS A 67 -4.66 -11.65 -34.02
CA HIS A 67 -6.12 -11.67 -33.91
C HIS A 67 -6.57 -10.85 -32.73
N PHE A 68 -7.82 -10.39 -32.75
CA PHE A 68 -8.38 -9.57 -31.71
C PHE A 68 -9.67 -10.17 -31.15
N VAL A 69 -9.83 -10.09 -29.83
CA VAL A 69 -11.05 -10.48 -29.14
C VAL A 69 -11.54 -9.33 -28.26
N SER A 70 -12.84 -9.28 -28.04
CA SER A 70 -13.44 -8.29 -27.15
C SER A 70 -13.21 -8.69 -25.70
N THR A 71 -12.62 -7.79 -24.92
CA THR A 71 -12.49 -7.95 -23.46
C THR A 71 -12.29 -6.59 -22.80
N THR A 72 -12.50 -6.51 -21.50
CA THR A 72 -12.34 -5.28 -20.74
C THR A 72 -11.94 -5.58 -19.29
N SER A 73 -11.26 -4.64 -18.67
CA SER A 73 -11.03 -4.61 -17.24
C SER A 73 -12.18 -3.85 -16.56
N GLY A 74 -12.77 -4.42 -15.52
CA GLY A 74 -13.85 -3.75 -14.79
C GLY A 74 -14.52 -4.67 -13.77
N SER A 75 -15.52 -4.15 -13.07
CA SER A 75 -16.29 -4.92 -12.11
C SER A 75 -17.21 -5.90 -12.82
N LEU A 76 -17.15 -7.18 -12.46
CA LEU A 76 -18.08 -8.21 -12.93
C LEU A 76 -19.55 -7.95 -12.56
N LYS A 77 -19.82 -6.94 -11.71
CA LYS A 77 -21.19 -6.49 -11.42
C LYS A 77 -21.77 -5.59 -12.51
N SER A 78 -20.96 -5.12 -13.46
CA SER A 78 -21.40 -4.26 -14.57
C SER A 78 -21.94 -5.12 -15.72
N PRO A 79 -23.21 -4.92 -16.14
CA PRO A 79 -23.80 -5.66 -17.29
C PRO A 79 -22.99 -5.46 -18.57
N LYS A 80 -22.46 -4.26 -18.81
CA LYS A 80 -21.60 -3.94 -19.97
C LYS A 80 -20.31 -4.76 -19.97
N VAL A 81 -19.69 -4.94 -18.81
CA VAL A 81 -18.47 -5.75 -18.66
C VAL A 81 -18.79 -7.22 -18.94
N LEU A 82 -19.89 -7.75 -18.38
CA LEU A 82 -20.31 -9.12 -18.61
C LEU A 82 -20.63 -9.40 -20.09
N LEU A 83 -21.35 -8.48 -20.74
CA LEU A 83 -21.64 -8.60 -22.16
C LEU A 83 -20.37 -8.62 -23.01
N THR A 84 -19.44 -7.69 -22.75
CA THR A 84 -18.16 -7.62 -23.48
C THR A 84 -17.33 -8.90 -23.30
N LEU A 85 -17.27 -9.43 -22.06
CA LEU A 85 -16.58 -10.69 -21.79
C LEU A 85 -17.26 -11.90 -22.47
N GLY A 86 -18.60 -11.92 -22.51
CA GLY A 86 -19.39 -12.96 -23.21
C GLY A 86 -19.11 -12.96 -24.72
N ILE A 87 -19.14 -11.79 -25.36
CA ILE A 87 -18.77 -11.64 -26.78
C ILE A 87 -17.35 -12.15 -27.04
N GLY A 88 -16.39 -11.70 -26.22
CA GLY A 88 -14.98 -12.14 -26.35
C GLY A 88 -14.79 -13.63 -26.15
N PHE A 89 -15.55 -14.23 -25.25
CA PHE A 89 -15.55 -15.67 -25.04
C PHE A 89 -16.06 -16.42 -26.28
N LEU A 90 -17.16 -15.99 -26.87
CA LEU A 90 -17.69 -16.62 -28.11
C LEU A 90 -16.73 -16.43 -29.28
N GLN A 91 -16.12 -15.26 -29.44
CA GLN A 91 -15.07 -14.99 -30.44
C GLN A 91 -13.88 -15.96 -30.23
N ALA A 92 -13.45 -16.17 -29.00
CA ALA A 92 -12.38 -17.10 -28.66
C ALA A 92 -12.74 -18.54 -28.95
N VAL A 93 -13.96 -18.99 -28.61
CA VAL A 93 -14.45 -20.34 -28.95
C VAL A 93 -14.41 -20.57 -30.45
N PHE A 94 -14.97 -19.64 -31.24
CA PHE A 94 -14.97 -19.78 -32.72
C PHE A 94 -13.54 -19.80 -33.29
N PHE A 95 -12.66 -18.93 -32.80
CA PHE A 95 -11.25 -18.88 -33.18
C PHE A 95 -10.55 -20.23 -32.88
N LEU A 96 -10.73 -20.78 -31.68
CA LEU A 96 -10.11 -22.03 -31.24
C LEU A 96 -10.61 -23.24 -32.04
N LEU A 97 -11.89 -23.29 -32.32
CA LEU A 97 -12.48 -24.40 -33.16
C LEU A 97 -11.94 -24.38 -34.59
N ARG A 98 -11.69 -23.15 -35.14
CA ARG A 98 -11.15 -23.01 -36.51
C ARG A 98 -9.64 -23.28 -36.56
N THR A 99 -8.88 -22.80 -35.58
CA THR A 99 -7.42 -22.92 -35.60
C THR A 99 -6.92 -24.25 -35.05
N ARG A 100 -7.63 -24.83 -34.07
CA ARG A 100 -7.29 -26.10 -33.39
C ARG A 100 -5.82 -26.11 -32.94
N PRO A 101 -5.42 -25.20 -32.02
CA PRO A 101 -4.04 -25.11 -31.58
C PRO A 101 -3.62 -26.33 -30.76
N ASP A 102 -2.33 -26.67 -30.78
CA ASP A 102 -1.73 -27.70 -29.94
C ASP A 102 -1.44 -27.16 -28.52
N ALA A 103 -1.04 -25.89 -28.40
CA ALA A 103 -0.77 -25.26 -27.10
C ALA A 103 -1.21 -23.79 -27.03
N ILE A 104 -1.59 -23.38 -25.83
CA ILE A 104 -1.88 -22.00 -25.45
C ILE A 104 -0.81 -21.54 -24.47
N VAL A 105 -0.16 -20.40 -24.76
CA VAL A 105 0.82 -19.73 -23.89
C VAL A 105 0.19 -18.43 -23.40
N GLY A 106 -0.11 -18.35 -22.10
CA GLY A 106 -0.70 -17.18 -21.46
C GLY A 106 0.30 -16.49 -20.53
N THR A 107 0.51 -15.18 -20.70
CA THR A 107 1.42 -14.38 -19.87
C THR A 107 0.70 -13.39 -18.95
N GLY A 108 -0.63 -13.55 -18.80
CA GLY A 108 -1.43 -12.74 -17.90
C GLY A 108 -2.07 -11.51 -18.56
N GLY A 109 -2.62 -10.65 -17.71
CA GLY A 109 -3.48 -9.56 -18.13
C GLY A 109 -4.90 -10.04 -18.47
N TYR A 110 -5.91 -9.14 -18.31
CA TYR A 110 -7.30 -9.46 -18.58
C TYR A 110 -7.58 -9.88 -20.06
N VAL A 111 -6.64 -9.54 -20.94
CA VAL A 111 -6.68 -9.86 -22.36
C VAL A 111 -6.61 -11.37 -22.63
N SER A 112 -5.93 -12.13 -21.76
CA SER A 112 -5.78 -13.58 -21.91
C SER A 112 -7.02 -14.37 -21.47
N ALA A 113 -7.94 -13.73 -20.72
CA ALA A 113 -9.11 -14.40 -20.17
C ALA A 113 -9.98 -15.13 -21.21
N PRO A 114 -10.43 -14.51 -22.31
CA PRO A 114 -11.31 -15.17 -23.28
C PRO A 114 -10.69 -16.46 -23.85
N ILE A 115 -9.41 -16.42 -24.24
CA ILE A 115 -8.72 -17.57 -24.85
C ILE A 115 -8.53 -18.70 -23.84
N ILE A 116 -8.07 -18.40 -22.62
CA ILE A 116 -7.79 -19.43 -21.60
C ILE A 116 -9.10 -20.11 -21.15
N PHE A 117 -10.14 -19.32 -20.85
CA PHE A 117 -11.42 -19.90 -20.41
C PHE A 117 -12.17 -20.61 -21.53
N ALA A 118 -12.11 -20.12 -22.79
CA ALA A 118 -12.68 -20.83 -23.94
C ALA A 118 -11.94 -22.16 -24.22
N THR A 119 -10.59 -22.16 -24.06
CA THR A 119 -9.82 -23.40 -24.16
C THR A 119 -10.24 -24.39 -23.07
N ALA A 120 -10.36 -23.95 -21.83
CA ALA A 120 -10.77 -24.77 -20.70
C ALA A 120 -12.20 -25.37 -20.93
N PHE A 121 -13.13 -24.53 -21.41
CA PHE A 121 -14.47 -24.95 -21.76
C PHE A 121 -14.46 -26.01 -22.90
N LEU A 122 -13.76 -25.75 -24.00
CA LEU A 122 -13.65 -26.70 -25.10
C LEU A 122 -13.02 -28.06 -24.70
N LYS A 123 -12.05 -27.99 -23.75
CA LYS A 123 -11.47 -29.20 -23.15
C LYS A 123 -12.50 -29.99 -22.33
N SER A 124 -13.33 -29.32 -21.56
CA SER A 124 -14.34 -29.98 -20.70
C SER A 124 -15.39 -30.73 -21.54
N ILE A 125 -15.70 -30.26 -22.75
CA ILE A 125 -16.61 -30.91 -23.69
C ILE A 125 -15.87 -31.72 -24.76
N ARG A 126 -14.58 -32.01 -24.58
CA ARG A 126 -13.70 -32.81 -25.42
C ARG A 126 -13.55 -32.31 -26.87
N LEU A 127 -13.77 -31.04 -27.12
CA LEU A 127 -13.57 -30.40 -28.46
C LEU A 127 -12.16 -29.78 -28.62
N SER A 128 -11.32 -29.81 -27.61
CA SER A 128 -9.93 -29.34 -27.66
C SER A 128 -9.03 -30.24 -26.81
N SER A 129 -7.84 -30.56 -27.34
CA SER A 129 -6.75 -31.21 -26.59
C SER A 129 -5.59 -30.24 -26.24
N ALA A 130 -5.73 -28.94 -26.57
CA ALA A 130 -4.67 -27.98 -26.40
C ALA A 130 -4.16 -27.94 -24.95
N VAL A 131 -2.84 -27.97 -24.79
CA VAL A 131 -2.21 -27.75 -23.48
C VAL A 131 -2.17 -26.27 -23.15
N ILE A 132 -2.28 -25.93 -21.86
CA ILE A 132 -2.20 -24.53 -21.37
C ILE A 132 -0.94 -24.40 -20.52
N PHE A 133 -0.02 -23.55 -20.96
CA PHE A 133 1.14 -23.09 -20.22
C PHE A 133 0.92 -21.62 -19.84
N LEU A 134 1.08 -21.29 -18.56
CA LEU A 134 1.04 -19.92 -18.09
C LEU A 134 2.45 -19.47 -17.70
N HIS A 135 2.71 -18.17 -17.82
CA HIS A 135 3.90 -17.55 -17.27
C HIS A 135 3.48 -16.40 -16.36
N GLU A 136 4.01 -16.38 -15.12
CA GLU A 136 3.84 -15.28 -14.17
C GLU A 136 5.11 -14.45 -14.10
N ALA A 137 4.99 -13.21 -14.48
CA ALA A 137 6.09 -12.26 -14.52
C ALA A 137 6.42 -11.64 -13.17
N ASN A 138 5.45 -11.55 -12.26
CA ASN A 138 5.55 -10.83 -10.99
C ASN A 138 5.74 -11.78 -9.80
N ALA A 139 6.23 -11.25 -8.69
CA ALA A 139 6.40 -12.00 -7.45
C ALA A 139 5.07 -12.44 -6.81
N GLU A 140 3.95 -11.77 -7.14
CA GLU A 140 2.60 -12.23 -6.80
C GLU A 140 1.81 -12.58 -8.06
N LEU A 141 1.03 -13.68 -7.97
CA LEU A 141 0.15 -14.07 -9.07
C LEU A 141 -0.85 -12.97 -9.41
N GLY A 142 -0.80 -12.50 -10.65
CA GLY A 142 -1.81 -11.62 -11.20
C GLY A 142 -3.21 -12.23 -11.13
N LYS A 143 -4.25 -11.40 -10.96
CA LYS A 143 -5.65 -11.87 -10.81
C LYS A 143 -6.08 -12.84 -11.90
N MET A 144 -5.65 -12.61 -13.13
CA MET A 144 -5.96 -13.48 -14.27
C MET A 144 -5.28 -14.84 -14.12
N ASN A 145 -3.97 -14.88 -13.88
CA ASN A 145 -3.22 -16.12 -13.70
C ASN A 145 -3.74 -16.91 -12.50
N LYS A 146 -4.11 -16.21 -11.40
CA LYS A 146 -4.73 -16.82 -10.22
C LYS A 146 -6.05 -17.52 -10.55
N ALA A 147 -6.87 -16.95 -11.43
CA ALA A 147 -8.11 -17.57 -11.87
C ALA A 147 -7.87 -18.73 -12.87
N ALA A 148 -6.83 -18.60 -13.70
CA ALA A 148 -6.51 -19.54 -14.79
C ALA A 148 -5.68 -20.76 -14.36
N ILE A 149 -4.95 -20.66 -13.24
CA ILE A 149 -3.99 -21.68 -12.80
C ILE A 149 -4.60 -23.09 -12.67
N ARG A 150 -5.88 -23.19 -12.33
CA ARG A 150 -6.59 -24.48 -12.23
C ARG A 150 -6.65 -25.22 -13.56
N PHE A 151 -6.64 -24.50 -14.69
CA PHE A 151 -6.75 -25.06 -16.05
C PHE A 151 -5.39 -25.30 -16.71
N ALA A 152 -4.33 -24.67 -16.18
CA ALA A 152 -2.97 -24.83 -16.71
C ALA A 152 -2.37 -26.18 -16.31
N GLN A 153 -1.58 -26.77 -17.20
CA GLN A 153 -0.78 -27.96 -16.95
C GLN A 153 0.53 -27.56 -16.21
N LYS A 154 1.17 -26.47 -16.62
CA LYS A 154 2.36 -25.93 -15.96
C LYS A 154 2.30 -24.41 -15.93
N VAL A 155 2.99 -23.83 -14.94
CA VAL A 155 3.12 -22.39 -14.75
C VAL A 155 4.60 -22.05 -14.55
N GLY A 156 5.19 -21.43 -15.55
CA GLY A 156 6.50 -20.78 -15.43
C GLY A 156 6.39 -19.52 -14.58
N PHE A 157 7.38 -19.21 -13.76
CA PHE A 157 7.38 -18.01 -12.96
C PHE A 157 8.78 -17.42 -12.78
N SER A 158 8.83 -16.11 -12.50
CA SER A 158 10.05 -15.32 -12.52
C SER A 158 10.66 -15.11 -11.14
N PHE A 159 9.85 -14.86 -10.11
CA PHE A 159 10.33 -14.50 -8.78
C PHE A 159 10.22 -15.68 -7.80
N PRO A 160 11.25 -15.93 -6.97
CA PRO A 160 11.17 -16.94 -5.93
C PRO A 160 10.06 -16.61 -4.91
N GLY A 161 9.47 -17.65 -4.34
CA GLY A 161 8.39 -17.51 -3.36
C GLY A 161 6.99 -17.26 -3.96
N THR A 162 6.86 -17.21 -5.28
CA THR A 162 5.53 -17.10 -5.94
C THR A 162 4.66 -18.29 -5.60
N LYS A 163 3.45 -18.05 -5.09
CA LYS A 163 2.54 -19.10 -4.59
C LYS A 163 1.83 -19.81 -5.72
N ILE A 164 2.43 -20.91 -6.20
CA ILE A 164 1.91 -21.79 -7.24
C ILE A 164 1.84 -23.21 -6.66
N PRO A 165 0.81 -24.04 -6.98
CA PRO A 165 0.78 -25.43 -6.59
C PRO A 165 2.01 -26.20 -7.09
N GLU A 166 2.66 -26.99 -6.24
CA GLU A 166 3.93 -27.67 -6.55
C GLU A 166 3.85 -28.55 -7.82
N SER A 167 2.73 -29.24 -8.04
CA SER A 167 2.51 -30.06 -9.25
C SER A 167 2.55 -29.28 -10.55
N LYS A 168 2.31 -27.95 -10.50
CA LYS A 168 2.27 -27.07 -11.68
C LYS A 168 3.47 -26.13 -11.78
N LYS A 169 4.28 -26.06 -10.76
CA LYS A 169 5.35 -25.10 -10.58
C LYS A 169 6.52 -25.38 -11.53
N ALA A 170 7.08 -24.32 -12.14
CA ALA A 170 8.32 -24.36 -12.89
C ALA A 170 9.04 -23.01 -12.75
N PHE A 171 10.14 -22.97 -11.97
CA PHE A 171 10.95 -21.77 -11.84
C PHE A 171 11.81 -21.61 -13.09
N VAL A 172 11.41 -20.70 -13.98
CA VAL A 172 12.07 -20.50 -15.29
C VAL A 172 12.79 -19.15 -15.38
N GLY A 173 12.49 -18.21 -14.49
CA GLY A 173 12.96 -16.82 -14.61
C GLY A 173 12.05 -15.96 -15.51
N TYR A 174 12.49 -14.74 -15.78
CA TYR A 174 11.79 -13.81 -16.67
C TYR A 174 12.41 -13.82 -18.07
N PRO A 175 11.63 -14.05 -19.13
CA PRO A 175 12.15 -14.04 -20.50
C PRO A 175 12.42 -12.62 -20.97
N VAL A 176 13.68 -12.24 -21.02
CA VAL A 176 14.15 -10.95 -21.54
C VAL A 176 14.44 -11.09 -23.03
N ARG A 177 14.05 -10.08 -23.82
CA ARG A 177 14.32 -10.07 -25.26
C ARG A 177 15.82 -9.97 -25.53
N SER A 178 16.32 -10.75 -26.47
CA SER A 178 17.72 -10.76 -26.87
C SER A 178 18.25 -9.41 -27.31
N SER A 179 17.41 -8.59 -27.97
CA SER A 179 17.78 -7.25 -28.45
C SER A 179 18.10 -6.21 -27.36
N VAL A 180 17.76 -6.50 -26.10
CA VAL A 180 18.01 -5.59 -24.98
C VAL A 180 19.21 -6.03 -24.13
N VAL A 181 19.61 -7.30 -24.26
CA VAL A 181 20.68 -7.88 -23.46
C VAL A 181 22.04 -7.61 -24.11
N VAL A 182 22.95 -6.99 -23.37
CA VAL A 182 24.33 -6.80 -23.79
C VAL A 182 25.02 -8.16 -23.91
N ASN A 183 25.84 -8.32 -24.95
CA ASN A 183 26.55 -9.58 -25.13
C ASN A 183 27.50 -9.89 -23.97
N ARG A 184 27.14 -10.88 -23.16
CA ARG A 184 27.86 -11.26 -21.95
C ARG A 184 29.20 -11.98 -22.22
N ALA A 185 29.38 -12.49 -23.41
CA ALA A 185 30.64 -13.13 -23.80
C ALA A 185 31.73 -12.12 -24.21
N ALA A 186 31.34 -10.86 -24.45
CA ALA A 186 32.29 -9.79 -24.79
C ALA A 186 32.86 -9.14 -23.52
N ASP A 187 34.03 -8.53 -23.66
CA ASP A 187 34.62 -7.75 -22.57
C ASP A 187 33.73 -6.57 -22.18
N LYS A 188 33.29 -6.57 -20.93
CA LYS A 188 32.43 -5.51 -20.40
C LYS A 188 33.07 -4.13 -20.45
N HIS A 189 34.39 -4.05 -20.26
CA HIS A 189 35.09 -2.78 -20.31
C HIS A 189 35.08 -2.22 -21.72
N GLN A 190 35.42 -3.04 -22.69
CA GLN A 190 35.38 -2.65 -24.11
C GLN A 190 33.99 -2.24 -24.55
N LEU A 191 32.94 -3.02 -24.19
CA LEU A 191 31.55 -2.67 -24.52
C LEU A 191 31.14 -1.32 -23.93
N LYS A 192 31.57 -1.02 -22.70
CA LYS A 192 31.31 0.25 -22.04
C LYS A 192 31.98 1.42 -22.74
N GLU A 193 33.26 1.24 -23.11
CA GLU A 193 34.01 2.26 -23.84
C GLU A 193 33.39 2.56 -25.21
N GLU A 194 33.07 1.52 -25.99
CA GLU A 194 32.40 1.66 -27.28
C GLU A 194 31.05 2.35 -27.18
N ALA A 195 30.26 1.96 -26.17
CA ALA A 195 28.93 2.54 -25.94
C ALA A 195 29.03 4.02 -25.54
N ARG A 196 29.95 4.39 -24.66
CA ARG A 196 30.20 5.78 -24.28
C ARG A 196 30.69 6.63 -25.45
N GLN A 197 31.56 6.10 -26.27
CA GLN A 197 32.02 6.77 -27.47
C GLN A 197 30.88 7.04 -28.43
N LYS A 198 30.00 6.06 -28.70
CA LYS A 198 28.82 6.21 -29.56
C LYS A 198 27.80 7.22 -29.01
N LEU A 199 27.71 7.33 -27.71
CA LEU A 199 26.76 8.24 -27.01
C LEU A 199 27.41 9.61 -26.73
N ASN A 200 28.68 9.85 -27.15
CA ASN A 200 29.45 11.05 -26.86
C ASN A 200 29.57 11.37 -25.37
N ILE A 201 29.78 10.34 -24.55
CA ILE A 201 29.94 10.45 -23.10
C ILE A 201 31.41 10.24 -22.74
N PRO A 202 32.04 11.07 -21.88
CA PRO A 202 33.42 10.88 -21.44
C PRO A 202 33.61 9.53 -20.75
N GLN A 203 34.82 8.94 -20.94
CA GLN A 203 35.10 7.62 -20.40
C GLN A 203 35.14 7.58 -18.85
N ASP A 204 35.51 8.69 -18.23
CA ASP A 204 35.55 8.84 -16.76
C ASP A 204 34.24 9.35 -16.15
N ALA A 205 33.17 9.51 -16.97
CA ALA A 205 31.87 9.95 -16.50
C ALA A 205 31.19 8.92 -15.57
N LYS A 206 30.38 9.42 -14.65
CA LYS A 206 29.46 8.65 -13.82
C LYS A 206 28.07 8.71 -14.46
N VAL A 207 27.69 7.67 -15.18
CA VAL A 207 26.49 7.67 -16.01
C VAL A 207 25.27 7.13 -15.26
N LEU A 208 24.26 7.97 -15.10
CA LEU A 208 22.94 7.63 -14.60
C LEU A 208 21.97 7.41 -15.76
N PHE A 209 21.24 6.31 -15.74
CA PHE A 209 20.18 6.04 -16.71
C PHE A 209 18.82 5.96 -16.00
N ALA A 210 17.92 6.90 -16.27
CA ALA A 210 16.61 6.96 -15.65
C ALA A 210 15.48 6.72 -16.66
N PHE A 211 14.53 5.83 -16.33
CA PHE A 211 13.36 5.59 -17.15
C PHE A 211 12.16 5.03 -16.35
N GLY A 212 10.96 5.37 -16.77
CA GLY A 212 9.71 4.94 -16.14
C GLY A 212 8.96 3.84 -16.90
N GLY A 213 9.64 3.11 -17.82
CA GLY A 213 9.01 2.22 -18.78
C GLY A 213 8.52 2.96 -20.04
N SER A 214 7.84 2.24 -20.96
CA SER A 214 7.48 2.77 -22.28
C SER A 214 6.56 3.99 -22.28
N GLN A 215 5.76 4.18 -21.23
CA GLN A 215 4.84 5.30 -21.06
C GLN A 215 5.39 6.39 -20.12
N GLY A 216 6.57 6.16 -19.57
CA GLY A 216 7.18 7.03 -18.56
C GLY A 216 6.55 6.92 -17.17
N ALA A 217 7.15 7.61 -16.22
CA ALA A 217 6.69 7.67 -14.84
C ALA A 217 6.82 9.09 -14.30
N ARG A 218 5.69 9.74 -14.04
CA ARG A 218 5.66 11.13 -13.56
C ARG A 218 6.59 11.37 -12.38
N THR A 219 6.52 10.51 -11.37
CA THR A 219 7.34 10.62 -10.15
C THR A 219 8.84 10.54 -10.46
N ILE A 220 9.27 9.60 -11.31
CA ILE A 220 10.67 9.49 -11.71
C ILE A 220 11.09 10.71 -12.52
N ASN A 221 10.27 11.10 -13.51
CA ASN A 221 10.59 12.23 -14.38
C ASN A 221 10.77 13.54 -13.59
N ARG A 222 9.85 13.82 -12.65
CA ARG A 222 9.90 15.03 -11.82
C ARG A 222 11.00 14.96 -10.76
N GLY A 223 11.06 13.88 -9.98
CA GLY A 223 12.05 13.74 -8.91
C GLY A 223 13.49 13.74 -9.43
N LEU A 224 13.73 13.15 -10.60
CA LEU A 224 15.06 13.24 -11.24
C LEU A 224 15.38 14.69 -11.60
N VAL A 225 14.46 15.41 -12.25
CA VAL A 225 14.67 16.80 -12.66
C VAL A 225 14.88 17.71 -11.44
N GLU A 226 14.09 17.54 -10.40
CA GLU A 226 14.21 18.29 -9.15
C GLU A 226 15.53 18.02 -8.41
N ALA A 227 16.11 16.82 -8.59
CA ALA A 227 17.41 16.45 -8.04
C ALA A 227 18.61 16.91 -8.90
N LEU A 228 18.43 17.33 -10.15
CA LEU A 228 19.54 17.75 -11.04
C LEU A 228 20.45 18.83 -10.44
N PRO A 229 19.96 19.86 -9.72
CA PRO A 229 20.84 20.86 -9.08
C PRO A 229 21.80 20.24 -8.06
N LEU A 230 21.42 19.12 -7.44
CA LEU A 230 22.29 18.36 -6.54
C LEU A 230 23.22 17.43 -7.32
N LEU A 231 22.67 16.64 -8.23
CA LEU A 231 23.40 15.61 -8.98
C LEU A 231 24.49 16.20 -9.87
N LEU A 232 24.21 17.30 -10.59
CA LEU A 232 25.13 17.91 -11.53
C LEU A 232 26.17 18.82 -10.85
N LYS A 233 26.19 18.94 -9.51
CA LYS A 233 27.34 19.52 -8.78
C LYS A 233 28.63 18.73 -9.00
N ASP A 234 28.53 17.41 -9.16
CA ASP A 234 29.66 16.61 -9.59
C ASP A 234 29.80 16.72 -11.12
N PRO A 235 30.91 17.29 -11.64
CA PRO A 235 31.08 17.48 -13.07
C PRO A 235 31.20 16.18 -13.87
N LYS A 236 31.44 15.05 -13.19
CA LYS A 236 31.49 13.71 -13.80
C LYS A 236 30.13 13.05 -13.97
N VAL A 237 29.07 13.58 -13.36
CA VAL A 237 27.72 12.99 -13.47
C VAL A 237 27.10 13.35 -14.81
N TRP A 238 26.68 12.33 -15.54
CA TRP A 238 25.95 12.39 -16.80
C TRP A 238 24.62 11.64 -16.65
N VAL A 239 23.54 12.19 -17.24
CA VAL A 239 22.18 11.65 -17.03
C VAL A 239 21.51 11.39 -18.38
N ILE A 240 21.24 10.11 -18.65
CA ILE A 240 20.40 9.69 -19.77
C ILE A 240 18.98 9.53 -19.24
N HIS A 241 18.00 10.25 -19.81
CA HIS A 241 16.64 10.24 -19.29
C HIS A 241 15.61 9.89 -20.36
N GLY A 242 15.02 8.69 -20.26
CA GLY A 242 13.88 8.26 -21.06
C GLY A 242 12.55 8.60 -20.37
N THR A 243 11.91 9.68 -20.78
CA THR A 243 10.71 10.23 -20.10
C THR A 243 9.42 9.48 -20.40
N GLY A 244 9.42 8.64 -21.45
CA GLY A 244 8.27 7.86 -21.90
C GLY A 244 7.45 8.53 -23.01
N ARG A 245 6.93 7.69 -23.93
CA ARG A 245 6.09 8.14 -25.04
C ARG A 245 4.68 8.48 -24.59
N GLN A 246 4.15 9.56 -25.14
CA GLN A 246 2.72 9.81 -25.06
C GLN A 246 1.97 8.86 -26.02
N LEU A 247 1.17 7.95 -25.44
CA LEU A 247 0.29 7.09 -26.25
C LEU A 247 -1.01 7.81 -26.61
N LYS A 248 -1.61 7.44 -27.74
CA LYS A 248 -2.91 7.96 -28.16
C LYS A 248 -3.96 7.66 -27.08
N GLY A 249 -4.63 8.69 -26.58
CA GLY A 249 -5.60 8.59 -25.49
C GLY A 249 -5.02 8.70 -24.07
N ASN A 250 -3.70 8.90 -23.91
CA ASN A 250 -3.08 9.23 -22.63
C ASN A 250 -2.86 10.74 -22.54
N SER A 251 -3.32 11.37 -21.46
CA SER A 251 -3.15 12.80 -21.20
C SER A 251 -1.71 13.17 -20.77
N TYR A 252 -0.94 12.21 -20.25
CA TYR A 252 0.41 12.45 -19.74
C TYR A 252 1.44 12.43 -20.88
N ASN A 253 2.18 13.53 -21.01
CA ASN A 253 3.35 13.66 -21.88
C ASN A 253 4.60 13.83 -21.01
N GLY A 254 5.40 12.78 -20.89
CA GLY A 254 6.57 12.74 -20.01
C GLY A 254 7.64 13.76 -20.37
N LEU A 255 7.91 13.93 -21.67
CA LEU A 255 8.92 14.88 -22.13
C LEU A 255 8.51 16.34 -21.88
N LYS A 256 7.26 16.68 -22.14
CA LYS A 256 6.72 18.02 -21.86
C LYS A 256 6.74 18.33 -20.37
N ASP A 257 6.34 17.36 -19.54
CA ASP A 257 6.33 17.48 -18.08
C ASP A 257 7.76 17.66 -17.52
N ALA A 258 8.71 16.84 -17.96
CA ALA A 258 10.13 16.95 -17.56
C ALA A 258 10.73 18.31 -17.95
N LYS A 259 10.48 18.78 -19.19
CA LYS A 259 10.95 20.10 -19.64
C LYS A 259 10.33 21.24 -18.83
N SER A 260 9.04 21.15 -18.48
CA SER A 260 8.36 22.16 -17.65
C SER A 260 8.95 22.24 -16.23
N HIS A 261 9.36 21.09 -15.64
CA HIS A 261 10.03 21.07 -14.34
C HIS A 261 11.48 21.53 -14.44
N LEU A 262 12.17 21.24 -15.54
CA LEU A 262 13.53 21.70 -15.80
C LEU A 262 13.61 23.25 -15.80
N GLU A 263 12.65 23.94 -16.40
CA GLU A 263 12.63 25.40 -16.38
C GLU A 263 12.55 25.97 -14.94
N LYS A 264 11.95 25.26 -14.01
CA LYS A 264 11.85 25.70 -12.60
C LYS A 264 13.20 25.62 -11.85
N VAL A 265 14.07 24.69 -12.22
CA VAL A 265 15.35 24.44 -11.54
C VAL A 265 16.55 24.93 -12.36
N LYS A 266 16.32 25.40 -13.59
CA LYS A 266 17.36 25.78 -14.57
C LYS A 266 18.37 26.79 -14.02
N SER A 267 17.92 27.78 -13.26
CA SER A 267 18.79 28.80 -12.65
C SER A 267 19.77 28.26 -11.61
N GLN A 268 19.55 27.04 -11.12
CA GLN A 268 20.38 26.37 -10.10
C GLN A 268 21.36 25.37 -10.75
N LEU A 269 21.29 25.17 -12.08
CA LEU A 269 22.12 24.19 -12.77
C LEU A 269 23.49 24.81 -13.16
N PRO A 270 24.56 24.02 -13.22
CA PRO A 270 25.85 24.47 -13.73
C PRO A 270 25.77 24.82 -15.22
N SER A 271 26.69 25.64 -15.72
CA SER A 271 26.65 26.18 -17.10
C SER A 271 26.72 25.11 -18.19
N ASP A 272 27.28 23.95 -17.92
CA ASP A 272 27.46 22.82 -18.86
C ASP A 272 26.35 21.75 -18.78
N TRP A 273 25.27 22.04 -18.05
CA TRP A 273 24.19 21.07 -17.82
C TRP A 273 23.56 20.50 -19.09
N GLU A 274 23.42 21.31 -20.14
CA GLU A 274 22.80 20.90 -21.42
C GLU A 274 23.58 19.77 -22.12
N THR A 275 24.88 19.73 -21.91
CA THR A 275 25.73 18.63 -22.42
C THR A 275 25.55 17.36 -21.61
N ARG A 276 25.32 17.48 -20.30
CA ARG A 276 25.28 16.35 -19.37
C ARG A 276 23.89 15.78 -19.10
N TYR A 277 22.84 16.48 -19.51
CA TYR A 277 21.44 16.06 -19.35
C TYR A 277 20.57 16.45 -20.54
N GLN A 278 20.07 15.43 -21.26
CA GLN A 278 19.13 15.62 -22.37
C GLN A 278 17.99 14.61 -22.25
N PRO A 279 16.77 15.05 -21.86
CA PRO A 279 15.63 14.16 -21.79
C PRO A 279 15.09 13.81 -23.17
N THR A 280 14.79 12.53 -23.39
CA THR A 280 14.19 12.03 -24.63
C THR A 280 12.83 11.37 -24.34
N ASP A 281 11.94 11.32 -25.31
CA ASP A 281 10.66 10.64 -25.16
C ASP A 281 10.82 9.11 -25.13
N PHE A 282 11.82 8.58 -25.86
CA PHE A 282 12.02 7.13 -25.93
C PHE A 282 13.46 6.75 -26.27
N ILE A 283 13.95 5.70 -25.61
CA ILE A 283 15.27 5.12 -25.86
C ILE A 283 15.11 3.92 -26.79
N TYR A 284 15.72 4.00 -27.97
CA TYR A 284 15.65 2.93 -28.98
C TYR A 284 16.77 1.91 -28.85
N ASN A 285 17.94 2.35 -28.42
CA ASN A 285 19.18 1.59 -28.30
C ASN A 285 19.47 1.18 -26.84
N MET A 286 18.48 0.56 -26.19
CA MET A 286 18.56 0.20 -24.76
C MET A 286 19.84 -0.57 -24.40
N GLY A 287 20.30 -1.51 -25.24
CA GLY A 287 21.52 -2.30 -24.98
C GLY A 287 22.77 -1.42 -24.88
N GLU A 288 22.95 -0.44 -25.78
CA GLU A 288 24.08 0.50 -25.73
C GLU A 288 23.99 1.40 -24.48
N VAL A 289 22.79 1.87 -24.15
CA VAL A 289 22.59 2.69 -22.96
C VAL A 289 22.89 1.91 -21.69
N TYR A 290 22.42 0.65 -21.58
CA TYR A 290 22.80 -0.21 -20.44
C TYR A 290 24.31 -0.43 -20.35
N ALA A 291 24.99 -0.65 -21.48
CA ALA A 291 26.45 -0.83 -21.51
C ALA A 291 27.20 0.41 -21.01
N ALA A 292 26.75 1.62 -21.34
CA ALA A 292 27.36 2.88 -20.93
C ALA A 292 27.15 3.24 -19.47
N THR A 293 26.13 2.65 -18.80
CA THR A 293 25.54 3.08 -17.52
C THR A 293 26.27 2.53 -16.29
N ASP A 294 26.44 3.34 -15.26
CA ASP A 294 26.93 2.95 -13.92
C ASP A 294 25.81 2.66 -12.93
N LEU A 295 24.69 3.39 -13.03
CA LEU A 295 23.55 3.24 -12.13
C LEU A 295 22.23 3.50 -12.86
N VAL A 296 21.29 2.57 -12.75
CA VAL A 296 19.96 2.66 -13.32
C VAL A 296 18.95 3.16 -12.29
N ILE A 297 18.04 4.02 -12.72
CA ILE A 297 16.86 4.44 -11.96
C ILE A 297 15.60 4.04 -12.74
N CYS A 298 14.78 3.14 -12.20
CA CYS A 298 13.62 2.64 -12.93
C CYS A 298 12.41 2.30 -12.06
N ARG A 299 11.26 2.07 -12.70
CA ARG A 299 10.08 1.47 -12.05
C ARG A 299 10.31 -0.01 -11.76
N SER A 300 9.62 -0.53 -10.73
CA SER A 300 9.72 -1.94 -10.31
C SER A 300 8.78 -2.88 -11.09
N GLY A 301 8.55 -2.58 -12.37
CA GLY A 301 7.91 -3.54 -13.27
C GLY A 301 8.84 -4.73 -13.56
N ALA A 302 8.33 -5.95 -13.58
CA ALA A 302 9.14 -7.16 -13.74
C ALA A 302 10.08 -7.09 -14.95
N GLY A 303 9.60 -6.59 -16.12
CA GLY A 303 10.43 -6.42 -17.31
C GLY A 303 11.65 -5.54 -17.07
N SER A 304 11.48 -4.33 -16.51
CA SER A 304 12.57 -3.40 -16.22
C SER A 304 13.57 -3.98 -15.23
N LEU A 305 13.10 -4.63 -14.17
CA LEU A 305 13.96 -5.24 -13.16
C LEU A 305 14.82 -6.36 -13.76
N TYR A 306 14.21 -7.23 -14.57
CA TYR A 306 14.96 -8.34 -15.19
C TYR A 306 15.84 -7.89 -16.36
N GLU A 307 15.52 -6.80 -17.07
CA GLU A 307 16.42 -6.16 -18.01
C GLU A 307 17.70 -5.64 -17.30
N VAL A 308 17.53 -5.01 -16.12
CA VAL A 308 18.67 -4.60 -15.26
C VAL A 308 19.48 -5.81 -14.80
N CYS A 309 18.83 -6.87 -14.31
CA CYS A 309 19.49 -8.12 -13.92
C CYS A 309 20.24 -8.76 -15.09
N ALA A 310 19.63 -8.77 -16.28
CA ALA A 310 20.23 -9.32 -17.49
C ALA A 310 21.48 -8.57 -17.94
N ASN A 311 21.49 -7.26 -17.80
CA ASN A 311 22.61 -6.41 -18.21
C ASN A 311 23.67 -6.23 -17.11
N GLY A 312 23.39 -6.68 -15.87
CA GLY A 312 24.33 -6.62 -14.77
C GLY A 312 24.75 -5.18 -14.43
N VAL A 313 23.76 -4.31 -14.21
CA VAL A 313 23.95 -2.92 -13.81
C VAL A 313 23.35 -2.70 -12.43
N ALA A 314 24.00 -1.92 -11.57
CA ALA A 314 23.43 -1.54 -10.28
C ALA A 314 22.18 -0.65 -10.47
N ALA A 315 21.18 -0.78 -9.60
CA ALA A 315 19.94 -0.05 -9.77
C ALA A 315 19.32 0.45 -8.47
N ILE A 316 18.67 1.62 -8.57
CA ILE A 316 17.66 2.11 -7.66
C ILE A 316 16.31 1.93 -8.33
N THR A 317 15.40 1.23 -7.69
CA THR A 317 14.04 1.06 -8.24
C THR A 317 13.00 1.79 -7.40
N ILE A 318 12.02 2.39 -8.09
CA ILE A 318 10.98 3.21 -7.48
C ILE A 318 9.61 2.60 -7.80
N PRO A 319 9.07 1.76 -6.90
CA PRO A 319 7.77 1.14 -7.13
C PRO A 319 6.66 2.20 -7.17
N LYS A 320 5.70 2.04 -8.07
CA LYS A 320 4.54 2.92 -8.12
C LYS A 320 3.61 2.65 -6.94
N ALA A 321 3.27 3.68 -6.18
CA ALA A 321 2.23 3.65 -5.16
C ALA A 321 0.85 3.37 -5.76
N ASN A 322 -0.09 2.87 -4.97
CA ASN A 322 -1.50 2.71 -5.33
C ASN A 322 -1.82 1.80 -6.54
N LEU A 323 -0.96 0.86 -6.89
CA LEU A 323 -1.32 -0.15 -7.87
C LEU A 323 -2.21 -1.23 -7.26
N THR A 324 -3.24 -1.63 -7.99
CA THR A 324 -4.07 -2.77 -7.59
C THR A 324 -3.19 -4.02 -7.48
N GLY A 325 -3.04 -4.55 -6.24
CA GLY A 325 -2.27 -5.76 -5.96
C GLY A 325 -0.80 -5.51 -5.63
N ASP A 326 -0.34 -4.25 -5.51
CA ASP A 326 1.01 -3.85 -5.08
C ASP A 326 2.18 -4.57 -5.80
N HIS A 327 1.95 -5.09 -7.01
CA HIS A 327 2.93 -5.93 -7.72
C HIS A 327 4.31 -5.30 -7.80
N GLN A 328 4.40 -3.97 -8.04
CA GLN A 328 5.70 -3.30 -8.13
C GLN A 328 6.41 -3.24 -6.78
N ALA A 329 5.69 -2.98 -5.70
CA ALA A 329 6.28 -2.95 -4.35
C ALA A 329 6.79 -4.34 -3.94
N VAL A 330 6.04 -5.40 -4.27
CA VAL A 330 6.46 -6.79 -3.98
C VAL A 330 7.67 -7.19 -4.81
N ASN A 331 7.68 -6.87 -6.11
CA ASN A 331 8.83 -7.12 -6.98
C ASN A 331 10.11 -6.41 -6.46
N ALA A 332 9.99 -5.10 -6.14
CA ALA A 332 11.09 -4.29 -5.61
C ALA A 332 11.65 -4.90 -4.32
N ARG A 333 10.78 -5.20 -3.37
CA ARG A 333 11.15 -5.78 -2.08
C ARG A 333 11.84 -7.13 -2.22
N THR A 334 11.39 -7.97 -3.15
CA THR A 334 12.02 -9.27 -3.39
C THR A 334 13.49 -9.10 -3.81
N LEU A 335 13.78 -8.17 -4.73
CA LEU A 335 15.14 -7.93 -5.18
C LEU A 335 15.98 -7.12 -4.17
N GLU A 336 15.36 -6.23 -3.39
CA GLU A 336 16.04 -5.51 -2.31
C GLU A 336 16.57 -6.47 -1.23
N ARG A 337 15.78 -7.47 -0.83
CA ARG A 337 16.20 -8.51 0.14
C ARG A 337 17.31 -9.40 -0.35
N LEU A 338 17.36 -9.62 -1.64
CA LEU A 338 18.45 -10.32 -2.28
C LEU A 338 19.67 -9.41 -2.47
N GLU A 339 19.63 -8.19 -1.92
CA GLU A 339 20.65 -7.15 -2.09
C GLU A 339 21.02 -6.89 -3.56
N ALA A 340 20.07 -7.17 -4.47
CA ALA A 340 20.25 -6.99 -5.90
C ALA A 340 19.98 -5.55 -6.37
N MET A 341 19.14 -4.82 -5.63
CA MET A 341 18.75 -3.43 -5.93
C MET A 341 18.49 -2.65 -4.66
N LYS A 342 18.54 -1.31 -4.73
CA LYS A 342 18.04 -0.39 -3.71
C LYS A 342 16.65 0.09 -4.08
N VAL A 343 15.83 0.41 -3.09
CA VAL A 343 14.44 0.86 -3.28
C VAL A 343 14.23 2.22 -2.65
N ILE A 344 13.63 3.15 -3.41
CA ILE A 344 13.04 4.38 -2.90
C ILE A 344 11.53 4.26 -3.06
N TYR A 345 10.79 4.41 -1.96
CA TYR A 345 9.34 4.39 -1.98
C TYR A 345 8.78 5.80 -2.20
N GLU A 346 7.77 5.92 -3.08
CA GLU A 346 7.09 7.19 -3.32
C GLU A 346 6.47 7.73 -2.03
N ARG A 347 6.62 9.03 -1.82
CA ARG A 347 5.85 9.78 -0.82
C ARG A 347 4.56 10.26 -1.46
N VAL A 348 3.55 10.44 -0.65
CA VAL A 348 2.28 11.00 -1.11
C VAL A 348 2.08 12.34 -0.43
N ASP A 349 2.24 13.39 -1.20
CA ASP A 349 1.96 14.75 -0.76
C ASP A 349 0.53 15.14 -1.12
N VAL A 350 -0.12 15.89 -0.24
CA VAL A 350 -1.44 16.42 -0.48
C VAL A 350 -1.33 17.92 -0.69
N ALA A 351 -1.43 18.35 -1.94
CA ALA A 351 -1.47 19.76 -2.31
C ALA A 351 -2.76 20.06 -3.08
N ASP A 352 -3.44 21.16 -2.73
CA ASP A 352 -4.65 21.66 -3.44
C ASP A 352 -5.75 20.60 -3.68
N ALA A 353 -6.04 19.81 -2.65
CA ALA A 353 -7.00 18.70 -2.72
C ALA A 353 -6.64 17.59 -3.73
N GLN A 354 -5.43 17.59 -4.27
CA GLN A 354 -4.89 16.52 -5.11
C GLN A 354 -3.74 15.82 -4.40
N THR A 355 -3.69 14.51 -4.53
CA THR A 355 -2.56 13.71 -4.08
C THR A 355 -1.49 13.70 -5.17
N ILE A 356 -0.29 14.12 -4.83
CA ILE A 356 0.87 14.11 -5.71
C ILE A 356 1.85 13.07 -5.17
N GLU A 357 2.10 12.04 -5.97
CA GLU A 357 3.16 11.08 -5.67
C GLU A 357 4.50 11.74 -6.00
N SER A 358 5.43 11.74 -5.05
CA SER A 358 6.75 12.35 -5.17
C SER A 358 7.85 11.45 -4.62
N ILE A 359 9.09 11.79 -4.91
CA ILE A 359 10.27 11.31 -4.20
C ILE A 359 11.02 12.54 -3.67
N ASP A 360 11.67 12.39 -2.53
CA ASP A 360 12.48 13.45 -1.97
C ASP A 360 13.77 13.62 -2.78
N PRO A 361 14.03 14.81 -3.37
CA PRO A 361 15.21 15.01 -4.21
C PRO A 361 16.54 14.88 -3.45
N GLU A 362 16.58 15.24 -2.16
CA GLU A 362 17.79 15.13 -1.33
C GLU A 362 18.07 13.68 -0.95
N GLU A 363 17.06 12.93 -0.50
CA GLU A 363 17.18 11.49 -0.24
C GLU A 363 17.62 10.74 -1.50
N PHE A 364 17.01 11.07 -2.65
CA PHE A 364 17.34 10.47 -3.93
C PHE A 364 18.79 10.76 -4.34
N ALA A 365 19.23 12.04 -4.33
CA ALA A 365 20.58 12.42 -4.68
C ALA A 365 21.61 11.81 -3.71
N SER A 366 21.33 11.79 -2.42
CA SER A 366 22.19 11.17 -1.40
C SER A 366 22.41 9.68 -1.67
N LEU A 367 21.33 8.92 -1.97
CA LEU A 367 21.48 7.50 -2.29
C LEU A 367 22.25 7.27 -3.60
N VAL A 368 22.03 8.11 -4.63
CA VAL A 368 22.79 8.07 -5.88
C VAL A 368 24.28 8.26 -5.61
N PHE A 369 24.67 9.30 -4.85
CA PHE A 369 26.07 9.56 -4.53
C PHE A 369 26.70 8.44 -3.68
N THR A 370 25.98 7.92 -2.70
CA THR A 370 26.43 6.78 -1.89
C THR A 370 26.79 5.60 -2.77
N LEU A 371 25.90 5.24 -3.71
CA LEU A 371 26.17 4.13 -4.61
C LEU A 371 27.28 4.44 -5.64
N LEU A 372 27.37 5.66 -6.15
CA LEU A 372 28.45 6.03 -7.09
C LEU A 372 29.82 6.09 -6.43
N ALA A 373 29.89 6.41 -5.13
CA ALA A 373 31.12 6.45 -4.36
C ALA A 373 31.62 5.06 -3.91
N ASP A 374 30.74 4.05 -3.88
CA ASP A 374 31.05 2.69 -3.40
C ASP A 374 30.98 1.65 -4.54
N PRO A 375 32.11 1.42 -5.26
CA PRO A 375 32.17 0.41 -6.30
C PRO A 375 31.98 -1.03 -5.77
N GLU A 376 32.38 -1.32 -4.54
CA GLU A 376 32.26 -2.65 -3.94
C GLU A 376 30.80 -2.99 -3.72
N GLN A 377 30.04 -2.06 -3.13
CA GLN A 377 28.61 -2.22 -2.96
C GLN A 377 27.90 -2.39 -4.31
N ARG A 378 28.23 -1.57 -5.33
CA ARG A 378 27.66 -1.74 -6.67
C ARG A 378 27.98 -3.10 -7.27
N ASN A 379 29.23 -3.57 -7.15
CA ASN A 379 29.63 -4.89 -7.66
C ASN A 379 28.87 -6.02 -6.96
N LYS A 380 28.68 -5.95 -5.64
CA LYS A 380 27.85 -6.90 -4.89
C LYS A 380 26.39 -6.90 -5.40
N MET A 381 25.80 -5.73 -5.58
CA MET A 381 24.45 -5.60 -6.14
C MET A 381 24.35 -6.20 -7.55
N ILE A 382 25.33 -5.94 -8.41
CA ILE A 382 25.39 -6.48 -9.77
C ILE A 382 25.46 -8.01 -9.74
N GLN A 383 26.32 -8.60 -8.92
CA GLN A 383 26.44 -10.05 -8.79
C GLN A 383 25.14 -10.67 -8.34
N ASN A 384 24.50 -10.10 -7.31
CA ASN A 384 23.23 -10.56 -6.80
C ASN A 384 22.10 -10.41 -7.84
N ALA A 385 22.06 -9.31 -8.58
CA ALA A 385 21.10 -9.09 -9.66
C ALA A 385 21.29 -10.10 -10.81
N MET A 386 22.53 -10.30 -11.24
CA MET A 386 22.86 -11.28 -12.29
C MET A 386 22.50 -12.71 -11.89
N ALA A 387 22.60 -13.06 -10.60
CA ALA A 387 22.19 -14.36 -10.08
C ALA A 387 20.68 -14.60 -10.21
N GLN A 388 19.86 -13.55 -10.31
CA GLN A 388 18.41 -13.67 -10.50
C GLN A 388 18.02 -13.87 -11.98
N TYR A 389 18.90 -13.55 -12.91
CA TYR A 389 18.60 -13.69 -14.33
C TYR A 389 18.95 -15.10 -14.84
N GLU A 390 18.04 -15.69 -15.61
CA GLU A 390 18.23 -16.96 -16.30
C GLU A 390 18.26 -16.71 -17.82
N PRO A 391 19.42 -16.83 -18.47
CA PRO A 391 19.57 -16.57 -19.91
C PRO A 391 18.72 -17.47 -20.78
N ASN A 392 18.51 -18.71 -20.35
CA ASN A 392 17.81 -19.74 -21.11
C ASN A 392 16.29 -19.79 -20.84
N THR A 393 15.73 -18.78 -20.21
CA THR A 393 14.29 -18.78 -19.85
C THR A 393 13.36 -19.11 -21.02
N SER A 394 13.59 -18.50 -22.18
CA SER A 394 12.77 -18.74 -23.39
C SER A 394 12.89 -20.19 -23.89
N ALA A 395 14.11 -20.73 -23.90
CA ALA A 395 14.35 -22.12 -24.25
C ALA A 395 13.74 -23.10 -23.23
N SER A 396 13.89 -22.82 -21.94
CA SER A 396 13.26 -23.61 -20.85
C SER A 396 11.74 -23.65 -20.98
N CYS A 397 11.11 -22.51 -21.26
CA CYS A 397 9.68 -22.45 -21.52
C CYS A 397 9.27 -23.28 -22.76
N ALA A 398 10.09 -23.23 -23.83
CA ALA A 398 9.85 -24.01 -25.05
C ALA A 398 9.95 -25.52 -24.79
N ILE A 399 10.94 -25.95 -23.98
CA ILE A 399 11.11 -27.36 -23.57
C ILE A 399 9.91 -27.80 -22.73
N ILE A 400 9.46 -27.01 -21.75
CA ILE A 400 8.28 -27.34 -20.95
C ILE A 400 7.04 -27.51 -21.83
N VAL A 401 6.80 -26.56 -22.75
CA VAL A 401 5.65 -26.68 -23.69
C VAL A 401 5.79 -27.87 -24.58
N SER A 402 7.00 -28.19 -25.08
CA SER A 402 7.28 -29.39 -25.87
C SER A 402 6.97 -30.67 -25.09
N ASN A 403 7.40 -30.75 -23.83
CA ASN A 403 7.16 -31.91 -22.97
C ASN A 403 5.65 -32.10 -22.68
N LEU A 404 4.89 -31.00 -22.56
CA LEU A 404 3.44 -31.08 -22.47
C LEU A 404 2.77 -31.59 -23.76
N LEU A 405 3.46 -31.50 -24.89
CA LEU A 405 3.02 -32.04 -26.19
C LEU A 405 3.57 -33.45 -26.48
N GLY A 406 4.18 -34.10 -25.51
CA GLY A 406 4.71 -35.45 -25.61
C GLY A 406 6.21 -35.57 -25.86
N GLY A 407 6.96 -34.47 -25.78
CA GLY A 407 8.42 -34.46 -25.75
C GLY A 407 8.98 -35.03 -24.42
N THR A 408 10.26 -35.44 -24.44
CA THR A 408 10.92 -36.07 -23.29
C THR A 408 12.24 -35.41 -22.93
N GLU A 409 12.42 -34.14 -23.31
CA GLU A 409 13.66 -33.45 -23.06
C GLU A 409 13.82 -33.08 -21.58
N ALA A 410 15.06 -33.20 -21.05
CA ALA A 410 15.38 -32.77 -19.71
C ALA A 410 15.25 -31.23 -19.60
N THR A 411 14.49 -30.78 -18.64
CA THR A 411 14.43 -29.35 -18.27
C THR A 411 15.47 -29.10 -17.20
N ASN A 412 16.59 -28.48 -17.54
CA ASN A 412 17.56 -28.00 -16.56
C ASN A 412 17.05 -26.68 -15.92
N LEU A 413 16.03 -26.81 -15.05
CA LEU A 413 15.53 -25.67 -14.31
C LEU A 413 16.44 -25.39 -13.12
N LYS A 414 16.68 -24.10 -12.86
CA LYS A 414 17.30 -23.68 -11.59
C LYS A 414 16.44 -24.13 -10.43
N GLU A 415 17.08 -24.53 -9.35
CA GLU A 415 16.38 -24.67 -8.08
C GLU A 415 15.86 -23.30 -7.66
N GLU A 416 14.60 -23.27 -7.21
CA GLU A 416 14.04 -22.06 -6.66
C GLU A 416 14.79 -21.70 -5.36
N PRO A 417 15.36 -20.49 -5.24
CA PRO A 417 15.98 -20.08 -4.00
C PRO A 417 14.99 -20.19 -2.84
N THR A 418 15.41 -20.79 -1.73
CA THR A 418 14.55 -20.97 -0.56
C THR A 418 14.09 -19.60 -0.06
N PRO A 419 12.78 -19.30 -0.07
CA PRO A 419 12.31 -18.01 0.41
C PRO A 419 12.60 -17.89 1.91
N GLN A 420 13.26 -16.81 2.32
CA GLN A 420 13.37 -16.49 3.74
C GLN A 420 11.96 -16.37 4.34
N LYS A 421 11.75 -17.01 5.50
CA LYS A 421 10.46 -16.92 6.21
C LYS A 421 10.14 -15.46 6.52
N GLU A 422 9.18 -14.92 5.84
CA GLU A 422 8.72 -13.54 6.02
C GLU A 422 7.54 -13.44 6.98
N ARG A 423 7.59 -12.43 7.83
CA ARG A 423 6.35 -11.88 8.39
C ARG A 423 5.63 -11.12 7.28
N VAL A 424 4.52 -11.66 6.79
CA VAL A 424 3.69 -10.98 5.79
C VAL A 424 3.07 -9.75 6.45
N LEU A 425 3.59 -8.57 6.12
CA LEU A 425 2.93 -7.30 6.48
C LEU A 425 1.57 -7.25 5.80
N GLY A 426 0.53 -7.47 6.57
CA GLY A 426 -0.88 -7.64 6.25
C GLY A 426 -1.28 -7.43 4.80
N LYS A 427 -1.90 -8.42 4.19
CA LYS A 427 -2.35 -8.35 2.78
C LYS A 427 -3.40 -7.28 2.53
N ASN A 428 -4.06 -6.81 3.60
CA ASN A 428 -5.07 -5.76 3.55
C ASN A 428 -4.88 -4.78 4.72
N SER A 429 -5.56 -3.64 4.64
CA SER A 429 -5.49 -2.56 5.64
C SER A 429 -5.87 -3.01 7.06
N GLY A 430 -6.80 -3.94 7.21
CA GLY A 430 -7.21 -4.45 8.52
C GLY A 430 -6.12 -5.25 9.22
N GLN A 431 -5.43 -6.12 8.49
CA GLN A 431 -4.32 -6.90 9.03
C GLN A 431 -3.12 -6.02 9.40
N LEU A 432 -2.83 -4.99 8.59
CA LEU A 432 -1.76 -4.04 8.92
C LEU A 432 -2.12 -3.21 10.15
N GLU A 433 -3.37 -2.71 10.23
CA GLU A 433 -3.83 -1.97 11.41
C GLU A 433 -3.71 -2.81 12.70
N GLN A 434 -4.08 -4.09 12.65
CA GLN A 434 -3.92 -5.00 13.79
C GLN A 434 -2.45 -5.21 14.18
N LEU A 435 -1.57 -5.40 13.19
CA LEU A 435 -0.12 -5.53 13.43
C LEU A 435 0.47 -4.28 14.08
N LEU A 436 0.08 -3.09 13.61
CA LEU A 436 0.53 -1.82 14.19
C LEU A 436 0.02 -1.63 15.62
N LYS A 437 -1.22 -2.07 15.93
CA LYS A 437 -1.74 -2.10 17.31
C LYS A 437 -0.91 -3.00 18.22
N GLN A 438 -0.55 -4.19 17.76
CA GLN A 438 0.32 -5.10 18.49
C GLN A 438 1.71 -4.50 18.70
N ALA A 439 2.27 -3.85 17.68
CA ALA A 439 3.57 -3.17 17.79
C ALA A 439 3.52 -2.03 18.81
N ARG A 440 2.45 -1.23 18.84
CA ARG A 440 2.27 -0.15 19.83
C ARG A 440 2.17 -0.68 21.27
N ARG A 441 1.61 -1.87 21.46
CA ARG A 441 1.52 -2.55 22.78
C ARG A 441 2.82 -3.27 23.19
N GLY A 442 3.85 -3.24 22.33
CA GLY A 442 5.10 -3.96 22.57
C GLY A 442 5.03 -5.49 22.37
N GLU A 443 3.90 -6.01 21.86
CA GLU A 443 3.73 -7.43 21.56
C GLU A 443 4.56 -7.89 20.36
N VAL A 444 4.89 -6.94 19.47
CA VAL A 444 5.64 -7.17 18.23
C VAL A 444 6.59 -6.00 17.98
N VAL A 445 7.83 -6.30 17.61
CA VAL A 445 8.80 -5.28 17.14
C VAL A 445 8.83 -5.32 15.62
N LEU A 446 8.63 -4.16 14.98
CA LEU A 446 8.77 -3.99 13.54
C LEU A 446 10.21 -3.60 13.20
N SER A 447 10.80 -4.27 12.22
CA SER A 447 12.08 -3.85 11.66
C SER A 447 11.97 -2.49 10.93
N ALA A 448 13.08 -1.82 10.68
CA ALA A 448 13.09 -0.58 9.91
C ALA A 448 12.49 -0.76 8.51
N GLU A 449 12.77 -1.91 7.86
CA GLU A 449 12.18 -2.27 6.56
C GLU A 449 10.66 -2.45 6.66
N GLU A 450 10.17 -3.18 7.67
CA GLU A 450 8.74 -3.38 7.89
C GLU A 450 8.01 -2.05 8.15
N ARG A 451 8.63 -1.14 8.91
CA ARG A 451 8.09 0.22 9.12
C ARG A 451 7.99 1.00 7.81
N ARG A 452 9.05 0.96 6.98
CA ARG A 452 9.08 1.64 5.66
C ARG A 452 8.00 1.10 4.73
N ILE A 453 7.80 -0.22 4.66
CA ILE A 453 6.75 -0.85 3.86
C ILE A 453 5.35 -0.50 4.39
N ALA A 454 5.17 -0.50 5.71
CA ALA A 454 3.92 -0.10 6.33
C ALA A 454 3.58 1.35 5.95
N LEU A 455 4.54 2.25 6.06
CA LEU A 455 4.37 3.67 5.73
C LEU A 455 4.02 3.87 4.25
N TYR A 456 4.73 3.20 3.33
CA TYR A 456 4.41 3.21 1.92
C TYR A 456 2.94 2.82 1.63
N LYS A 457 2.44 1.76 2.28
CA LYS A 457 1.03 1.34 2.15
C LYS A 457 0.06 2.37 2.72
N ILE A 458 0.38 2.94 3.87
CA ILE A 458 -0.43 3.95 4.54
C ILE A 458 -0.52 5.20 3.67
N ASP A 459 0.59 5.67 3.11
CA ASP A 459 0.63 6.81 2.19
C ASP A 459 -0.28 6.58 0.99
N GLY A 460 -0.20 5.40 0.37
CA GLY A 460 -1.08 5.00 -0.71
C GLY A 460 -2.57 4.99 -0.34
N TRP A 461 -2.92 4.59 0.89
CA TRP A 461 -4.30 4.62 1.37
C TRP A 461 -4.76 6.02 1.78
N SER A 462 -3.87 6.87 2.31
CA SER A 462 -4.15 8.28 2.60
C SER A 462 -4.53 9.05 1.34
N ALA A 463 -3.92 8.71 0.22
CA ALA A 463 -4.18 9.29 -1.10
C ALA A 463 -5.48 8.82 -1.75
N ASN A 464 -6.14 7.79 -1.18
CA ASN A 464 -7.37 7.25 -1.75
C ASN A 464 -8.53 8.26 -1.65
N THR A 465 -9.36 8.31 -2.69
CA THR A 465 -10.53 9.21 -2.74
C THR A 465 -11.78 8.63 -2.07
N GLY A 466 -11.73 7.37 -1.63
CA GLY A 466 -12.85 6.71 -0.93
C GLY A 466 -12.99 7.19 0.51
N LEU A 467 -14.16 6.95 1.11
CA LEU A 467 -14.50 7.39 2.47
C LEU A 467 -13.73 6.65 3.58
N VAL A 468 -13.43 5.36 3.37
CA VAL A 468 -12.96 4.45 4.43
C VAL A 468 -11.44 4.40 4.52
N MET A 469 -10.74 4.40 3.37
CA MET A 469 -9.30 4.17 3.36
C MET A 469 -8.48 5.31 3.95
N PRO A 470 -8.76 6.60 3.65
CA PRO A 470 -8.05 7.71 4.28
C PRO A 470 -8.29 7.76 5.81
N ALA A 471 -9.51 7.52 6.26
CA ALA A 471 -9.84 7.45 7.68
C ALA A 471 -9.02 6.35 8.40
N ARG A 472 -8.97 5.16 7.81
CA ARG A 472 -8.18 4.05 8.33
C ARG A 472 -6.67 4.34 8.32
N ALA A 473 -6.17 5.01 7.27
CA ALA A 473 -4.77 5.45 7.20
C ALA A 473 -4.42 6.38 8.34
N CYS A 474 -5.27 7.35 8.67
CA CYS A 474 -5.07 8.26 9.83
C CYS A 474 -4.91 7.47 11.15
N ARG A 475 -5.76 6.47 11.39
CA ARG A 475 -5.62 5.62 12.58
C ARG A 475 -4.30 4.86 12.59
N MET A 476 -3.90 4.29 11.44
CA MET A 476 -2.66 3.52 11.31
C MET A 476 -1.40 4.37 11.49
N ILE A 477 -1.42 5.64 11.05
CA ILE A 477 -0.33 6.59 11.33
C ILE A 477 -0.10 6.70 12.84
N GLY A 478 -1.17 6.89 13.61
CA GLY A 478 -1.09 6.95 15.08
C GLY A 478 -0.69 5.62 15.73
N GLU A 479 -1.24 4.48 15.28
CA GLU A 479 -0.88 3.16 15.81
C GLU A 479 0.58 2.80 15.53
N GLY A 480 1.10 3.13 14.36
CA GLY A 480 2.48 2.86 13.97
C GLY A 480 3.49 3.85 14.53
N GLN A 481 3.04 4.90 15.24
CA GLN A 481 3.92 5.97 15.75
C GLN A 481 4.77 6.59 14.62
N PHE A 482 4.14 6.85 13.45
CA PHE A 482 4.79 7.43 12.29
C PHE A 482 4.84 8.96 12.42
N VAL A 483 5.77 9.46 13.26
CA VAL A 483 5.93 10.89 13.59
C VAL A 483 6.16 11.73 12.35
N GLU A 484 6.85 11.19 11.36
CA GLU A 484 7.12 11.79 10.05
C GLU A 484 5.84 12.05 9.23
N ARG A 485 4.68 11.61 9.69
CA ARG A 485 3.36 11.83 9.07
C ARG A 485 2.40 12.63 9.95
N ILE A 486 2.88 13.30 10.98
CA ILE A 486 2.05 14.13 11.88
C ILE A 486 1.37 15.26 11.09
N GLU A 487 2.06 15.85 10.11
CA GLU A 487 1.53 16.92 9.27
C GLU A 487 0.33 16.49 8.44
N VAL A 488 0.33 15.23 7.96
CA VAL A 488 -0.81 14.65 7.25
C VAL A 488 -2.03 14.59 8.17
N LEU A 489 -1.85 14.19 9.43
CA LEU A 489 -2.93 14.14 10.41
C LEU A 489 -3.47 15.54 10.73
N LYS A 490 -2.59 16.51 11.00
CA LYS A 490 -2.98 17.91 11.28
C LYS A 490 -3.80 18.50 10.14
N LYS A 491 -3.32 18.32 8.90
CA LYS A 491 -4.02 18.78 7.70
C LYS A 491 -5.37 18.10 7.52
N PHE A 492 -5.44 16.76 7.61
CA PHE A 492 -6.68 16.01 7.42
C PHE A 492 -7.72 16.28 8.49
N ALA A 493 -7.30 16.60 9.73
CA ALA A 493 -8.18 16.95 10.82
C ALA A 493 -9.05 18.21 10.53
N LEU A 494 -8.51 19.14 9.75
CA LEU A 494 -9.16 20.43 9.47
C LEU A 494 -9.67 20.59 8.03
N ASP A 495 -9.30 19.69 7.12
CA ASP A 495 -9.62 19.76 5.71
C ASP A 495 -11.10 19.40 5.44
N GLN A 496 -11.93 20.41 5.20
CA GLN A 496 -13.37 20.25 4.92
C GLN A 496 -13.65 19.50 3.60
N SER A 497 -12.67 19.33 2.71
CA SER A 497 -12.78 18.51 1.51
C SER A 497 -12.73 17.00 1.81
N LYS A 498 -12.20 16.62 2.97
CA LYS A 498 -12.16 15.24 3.45
C LYS A 498 -13.48 14.82 4.09
N SER A 499 -13.78 13.51 4.05
CA SER A 499 -14.98 12.99 4.71
C SER A 499 -14.93 13.29 6.22
N PRO A 500 -16.11 13.46 6.89
CA PRO A 500 -16.18 13.61 8.33
C PRO A 500 -15.46 12.48 9.09
N PHE A 501 -15.53 11.26 8.58
CA PHE A 501 -14.82 10.10 9.15
C PHE A 501 -13.29 10.23 9.08
N THR A 502 -12.78 10.82 8.00
CA THR A 502 -11.34 11.06 7.86
C THR A 502 -10.87 12.13 8.84
N ARG A 503 -11.62 13.25 8.96
CA ARG A 503 -11.31 14.32 9.90
C ARG A 503 -11.33 13.83 11.35
N ARG A 504 -12.36 13.08 11.74
CA ARG A 504 -12.47 12.42 13.05
C ARG A 504 -11.28 11.50 13.32
N ASP A 505 -10.99 10.59 12.38
CA ASP A 505 -9.95 9.58 12.56
C ASP A 505 -8.53 10.18 12.53
N ALA A 506 -8.35 11.38 11.98
CA ALA A 506 -7.12 12.15 12.11
C ALA A 506 -6.88 12.57 13.57
N PHE A 507 -7.90 13.03 14.30
CA PHE A 507 -7.79 13.30 15.75
C PHE A 507 -7.48 12.02 16.54
N VAL A 508 -8.10 10.89 16.17
CA VAL A 508 -7.77 9.58 16.77
C VAL A 508 -6.29 9.23 16.54
N GLY A 509 -5.76 9.49 15.36
CA GLY A 509 -4.34 9.29 15.04
C GLY A 509 -3.42 10.17 15.89
N ILE A 510 -3.71 11.47 15.99
CA ILE A 510 -2.98 12.44 16.82
C ILE A 510 -2.96 11.98 18.29
N ARG A 511 -4.13 11.60 18.85
CA ARG A 511 -4.22 11.11 20.23
C ARG A 511 -3.34 9.88 20.48
N ARG A 512 -3.33 8.93 19.53
CA ARG A 512 -2.52 7.70 19.65
C ARG A 512 -1.02 7.95 19.58
N MET A 513 -0.59 9.04 18.93
CA MET A 513 0.81 9.45 18.94
C MET A 513 1.28 9.95 20.31
N GLY A 514 0.36 10.46 21.16
CA GLY A 514 0.69 10.90 22.50
C GLY A 514 1.57 12.16 22.56
N ARG A 515 1.64 12.95 21.48
CA ARG A 515 2.44 14.19 21.41
C ARG A 515 1.53 15.42 21.47
N LEU A 516 1.91 16.38 22.30
CA LEU A 516 1.23 17.67 22.36
C LEU A 516 2.26 18.80 22.25
N ASP A 517 2.01 19.71 21.34
CA ASP A 517 2.68 21.00 21.18
C ASP A 517 1.62 22.09 20.91
N LEU A 518 2.06 23.34 20.81
CA LEU A 518 1.14 24.46 20.57
C LEU A 518 0.38 24.33 19.26
N GLU A 519 0.96 23.73 18.24
CA GLU A 519 0.32 23.56 16.95
C GLU A 519 -0.77 22.48 17.02
N ILE A 520 -0.48 21.33 17.62
CA ILE A 520 -1.47 20.25 17.83
C ILE A 520 -2.62 20.76 18.72
N MET A 521 -2.31 21.52 19.78
CA MET A 521 -3.34 22.17 20.59
C MET A 521 -4.24 23.07 19.74
N ASN A 522 -3.66 23.90 18.88
CA ASN A 522 -4.43 24.76 17.98
C ASN A 522 -5.31 23.94 17.01
N VAL A 523 -4.78 22.85 16.45
CA VAL A 523 -5.54 21.94 15.57
C VAL A 523 -6.73 21.36 16.33
N CYS A 524 -6.55 20.93 17.58
CA CYS A 524 -7.65 20.44 18.42
C CYS A 524 -8.70 21.52 18.68
N LEU A 525 -8.28 22.75 19.01
CA LEU A 525 -9.20 23.87 19.25
C LEU A 525 -9.93 24.32 17.97
N GLU A 526 -9.29 24.31 16.81
CA GLU A 526 -9.97 24.57 15.52
C GLU A 526 -10.92 23.44 15.14
N GLY A 527 -10.58 22.19 15.43
CA GLY A 527 -11.45 21.03 15.21
C GLY A 527 -12.79 21.10 15.96
N THR A 528 -12.87 21.88 17.04
CA THR A 528 -14.15 22.12 17.75
C THR A 528 -15.15 22.95 16.93
N LYS A 529 -14.75 23.54 15.83
CA LYS A 529 -15.60 24.29 14.90
C LYS A 529 -16.20 23.42 13.78
N ASP A 530 -15.84 22.13 13.73
CA ASP A 530 -16.34 21.21 12.69
C ASP A 530 -17.87 21.10 12.75
N SER A 531 -18.49 20.96 11.59
CA SER A 531 -19.95 20.77 11.48
C SER A 531 -20.41 19.38 11.90
N TYR A 532 -19.51 18.40 11.95
CA TYR A 532 -19.80 17.02 12.30
C TYR A 532 -19.46 16.75 13.76
N PHE A 533 -20.47 16.42 14.54
CA PHE A 533 -20.37 16.33 16.01
C PHE A 533 -19.31 15.31 16.51
N GLU A 534 -19.12 14.17 15.80
CA GLU A 534 -18.10 13.19 16.17
C GLU A 534 -16.67 13.73 15.97
N THR A 535 -16.46 14.62 15.00
CA THR A 535 -15.16 15.31 14.82
C THR A 535 -14.89 16.25 15.99
N VAL A 536 -15.90 17.05 16.38
CA VAL A 536 -15.81 17.94 17.57
C VAL A 536 -15.51 17.12 18.83
N ASN A 537 -16.21 16.00 18.97
CA ASN A 537 -16.02 15.09 20.11
C ASN A 537 -14.60 14.54 20.19
N ASP A 538 -14.08 14.00 19.06
CA ASP A 538 -12.72 13.46 19.05
C ASP A 538 -11.63 14.53 19.13
N ALA A 539 -11.87 15.76 18.69
CA ALA A 539 -10.99 16.90 18.91
C ALA A 539 -10.85 17.21 20.41
N LEU A 540 -11.97 17.33 21.15
CA LEU A 540 -11.98 17.54 22.59
C LEU A 540 -11.37 16.36 23.35
N ARG A 541 -11.75 15.15 23.00
CA ARG A 541 -11.20 13.93 23.58
C ARG A 541 -9.69 13.80 23.38
N THR A 542 -9.19 14.18 22.21
CA THR A 542 -7.77 14.21 21.91
C THR A 542 -7.06 15.24 22.79
N LEU A 543 -7.59 16.44 22.87
CA LEU A 543 -7.04 17.50 23.70
C LEU A 543 -6.99 17.09 25.18
N ALA A 544 -8.09 16.54 25.73
CA ALA A 544 -8.12 16.07 27.12
C ALA A 544 -7.08 14.97 27.39
N SER A 545 -6.97 13.97 26.49
CA SER A 545 -5.99 12.90 26.64
C SER A 545 -4.55 13.40 26.61
N LEU A 546 -4.24 14.32 25.71
CA LEU A 546 -2.88 14.86 25.57
C LEU A 546 -2.50 15.83 26.69
N LEU A 547 -3.46 16.62 27.18
CA LEU A 547 -3.24 17.50 28.32
C LEU A 547 -2.92 16.73 29.60
N ARG A 548 -3.50 15.55 29.80
CA ARG A 548 -3.21 14.70 30.95
C ARG A 548 -1.71 14.41 31.07
N ASP A 549 -1.07 14.09 29.93
CA ASP A 549 0.35 13.72 29.89
C ASP A 549 1.28 14.92 29.84
N HIS A 550 0.80 16.08 29.35
CA HIS A 550 1.62 17.26 29.06
C HIS A 550 1.16 18.53 29.79
N ARG A 551 0.33 18.43 30.81
CA ARG A 551 -0.35 19.51 31.51
C ARG A 551 0.54 20.70 31.85
N LEU A 552 1.71 20.45 32.47
CA LEU A 552 2.61 21.50 32.93
C LEU A 552 3.11 22.44 31.82
N LEU A 553 3.16 21.94 30.58
CA LEU A 553 3.61 22.74 29.44
C LEU A 553 2.55 23.72 28.93
N PHE A 554 1.27 23.56 29.35
CA PHE A 554 0.15 24.31 28.80
C PHE A 554 -0.64 25.12 29.85
N MET A 555 -0.14 25.21 31.06
CA MET A 555 -0.79 26.02 32.13
C MET A 555 -0.98 27.48 31.70
N GLU A 556 -0.01 28.05 30.99
CA GLU A 556 -0.11 29.43 30.47
C GLU A 556 -1.18 29.62 29.40
N GLN A 557 -1.67 28.51 28.79
CA GLN A 557 -2.73 28.56 27.80
C GLN A 557 -4.13 28.35 28.38
N TYR A 558 -4.25 28.29 29.71
CA TYR A 558 -5.51 27.95 30.41
C TYR A 558 -6.69 28.82 29.97
N ASP A 559 -6.56 30.15 30.04
CA ASP A 559 -7.66 31.05 29.69
C ASP A 559 -8.12 30.88 28.23
N ARG A 560 -7.17 30.66 27.34
CA ARG A 560 -7.47 30.44 25.92
C ARG A 560 -8.20 29.16 25.70
N ILE A 561 -7.75 28.06 26.32
CA ILE A 561 -8.41 26.72 26.19
C ILE A 561 -9.79 26.82 26.86
N LYS A 562 -9.90 27.38 28.06
CA LYS A 562 -11.14 27.56 28.80
C LYS A 562 -12.17 28.32 27.96
N ALA A 563 -11.83 29.46 27.42
CA ALA A 563 -12.72 30.31 26.63
C ALA A 563 -13.30 29.55 25.42
N LYS A 564 -12.49 28.67 24.78
CA LYS A 564 -12.91 27.89 23.62
C LYS A 564 -13.71 26.65 23.99
N VAL A 565 -13.43 26.00 25.13
CA VAL A 565 -13.99 24.68 25.49
C VAL A 565 -15.23 24.82 26.38
N GLN A 566 -15.26 25.81 27.28
CA GLN A 566 -16.36 26.00 28.25
C GLN A 566 -17.77 26.03 27.64
N PRO A 567 -18.03 26.64 26.48
CA PRO A 567 -19.36 26.59 25.84
C PRO A 567 -19.86 25.18 25.57
N PHE A 568 -18.96 24.23 25.31
CA PHE A 568 -19.31 22.84 25.00
C PHE A 568 -19.76 22.02 26.22
N THR A 569 -19.53 22.50 27.45
CA THR A 569 -20.01 21.86 28.67
C THR A 569 -21.55 21.83 28.77
N THR A 570 -22.24 22.59 27.94
CA THR A 570 -23.71 22.62 27.81
C THR A 570 -24.20 22.20 26.43
N SER A 571 -23.35 21.56 25.61
CA SER A 571 -23.73 21.04 24.29
C SER A 571 -24.96 20.12 24.37
N LYS A 572 -25.75 20.04 23.29
CA LYS A 572 -26.84 19.06 23.17
C LYS A 572 -26.30 17.61 23.12
N GLU A 573 -25.13 17.43 22.51
CA GLU A 573 -24.46 16.14 22.39
C GLU A 573 -23.73 15.80 23.69
N PHE A 574 -24.12 14.71 24.33
CA PHE A 574 -23.61 14.34 25.65
C PHE A 574 -22.10 13.97 25.64
N ASP A 575 -21.62 13.33 24.56
CA ASP A 575 -20.20 13.01 24.41
C ASP A 575 -19.31 14.26 24.37
N ILE A 576 -19.76 15.31 23.67
CA ILE A 576 -19.10 16.62 23.62
C ILE A 576 -19.02 17.24 25.02
N ARG A 577 -20.13 17.19 25.78
CA ARG A 577 -20.13 17.68 27.18
C ARG A 577 -19.09 16.99 28.04
N MET A 578 -19.05 15.66 27.98
CA MET A 578 -18.14 14.84 28.78
C MET A 578 -16.68 15.20 28.50
N HIS A 579 -16.31 15.28 27.22
CA HIS A 579 -14.93 15.60 26.87
C HIS A 579 -14.55 17.07 27.09
N ALA A 580 -15.52 17.99 26.97
CA ALA A 580 -15.30 19.39 27.35
C ALA A 580 -15.01 19.54 28.85
N MET A 581 -15.78 18.87 29.71
CA MET A 581 -15.52 18.83 31.15
C MET A 581 -14.15 18.18 31.45
N ALA A 582 -13.80 17.08 30.76
CA ALA A 582 -12.51 16.44 30.92
C ALA A 582 -11.34 17.39 30.56
N VAL A 583 -11.44 18.17 29.46
CA VAL A 583 -10.42 19.17 29.11
C VAL A 583 -10.26 20.20 30.22
N LEU A 584 -11.36 20.77 30.71
CA LEU A 584 -11.30 21.77 31.79
C LEU A 584 -10.71 21.21 33.09
N THR A 585 -11.05 19.94 33.40
CA THR A 585 -10.49 19.21 34.53
C THR A 585 -8.97 19.07 34.47
N GLU A 586 -8.43 18.84 33.29
CA GLU A 586 -6.96 18.67 33.14
C GLU A 586 -6.19 19.97 33.31
N ILE A 587 -6.79 21.13 33.10
CA ILE A 587 -6.07 22.42 33.06
C ILE A 587 -6.40 23.37 34.20
N CYS A 588 -7.58 23.28 34.90
CA CYS A 588 -7.94 24.24 35.96
C CYS A 588 -6.92 24.27 37.07
N ALA A 589 -6.70 25.47 37.64
CA ALA A 589 -5.88 25.65 38.82
C ALA A 589 -6.65 25.46 40.12
N ASP A 590 -7.96 25.82 40.12
CA ASP A 590 -8.88 25.66 41.24
C ASP A 590 -10.23 25.15 40.75
N PHE A 591 -10.91 24.34 41.56
CA PHE A 591 -12.20 23.78 41.20
C PHE A 591 -13.30 24.85 41.03
N SER A 592 -13.24 25.96 41.79
CA SER A 592 -14.21 27.03 41.65
C SER A 592 -14.28 27.64 40.25
N GLU A 593 -13.20 27.53 39.47
CA GLU A 593 -13.14 28.02 38.09
C GLU A 593 -14.06 27.23 37.12
N ILE A 594 -14.34 25.97 37.43
CA ILE A 594 -15.11 25.04 36.59
C ILE A 594 -16.37 24.51 37.28
N GLU A 595 -16.55 24.77 38.58
CA GLU A 595 -17.64 24.24 39.40
C GLU A 595 -19.02 24.50 38.80
N ALA A 596 -19.27 25.72 38.31
CA ALA A 596 -20.56 26.09 37.69
C ALA A 596 -20.85 25.23 36.42
N SER A 597 -19.83 24.79 35.68
CA SER A 597 -19.99 23.89 34.54
C SER A 597 -20.36 22.47 34.99
N PHE A 598 -19.82 22.04 36.13
CA PHE A 598 -20.16 20.72 36.72
C PHE A 598 -21.55 20.71 37.30
N GLN A 599 -21.93 21.72 38.06
CA GLN A 599 -23.27 21.83 38.66
C GLN A 599 -24.40 21.77 37.64
N LYS A 600 -24.24 22.39 36.46
CA LYS A 600 -25.21 22.31 35.35
C LYS A 600 -25.38 20.89 34.79
N ASN A 601 -24.51 19.97 35.12
CA ASN A 601 -24.50 18.62 34.61
C ASN A 601 -24.78 17.55 35.68
N TYR A 602 -24.85 17.90 36.97
CA TYR A 602 -25.11 16.97 38.07
C TYR A 602 -26.39 16.18 37.89
N PHE A 603 -27.45 16.84 37.40
CA PHE A 603 -28.76 16.24 37.19
C PHE A 603 -29.08 15.92 35.73
N HIS A 604 -28.03 15.83 34.89
CA HIS A 604 -28.22 15.52 33.47
C HIS A 604 -28.93 14.17 33.30
N PRO A 605 -29.98 14.07 32.45
CA PRO A 605 -30.78 12.84 32.30
C PRO A 605 -29.91 11.65 31.81
N ASN A 606 -28.89 11.90 30.97
CA ASN A 606 -27.96 10.87 30.55
C ASN A 606 -26.97 10.55 31.67
N TRP A 607 -26.97 9.31 32.13
CA TRP A 607 -26.13 8.82 33.22
C TRP A 607 -24.63 8.84 32.86
N GLN A 608 -24.24 8.71 31.57
CA GLN A 608 -22.83 8.76 31.13
C GLN A 608 -22.22 10.13 31.42
N VAL A 609 -23.01 11.22 31.26
CA VAL A 609 -22.57 12.57 31.65
C VAL A 609 -22.30 12.62 33.16
N ARG A 610 -23.21 12.08 33.97
CA ARG A 610 -23.03 12.04 35.43
C ARG A 610 -21.81 11.19 35.83
N ARG A 611 -21.64 10.02 35.19
CA ARG A 611 -20.45 9.18 35.40
C ARG A 611 -19.15 9.93 35.06
N SER A 612 -19.10 10.66 33.95
CA SER A 612 -17.90 11.40 33.55
C SER A 612 -17.49 12.47 34.57
N ILE A 613 -18.46 13.06 35.28
CA ILE A 613 -18.20 14.00 36.38
C ILE A 613 -17.45 13.30 37.52
N ILE A 614 -17.84 12.07 37.87
CA ILE A 614 -17.16 11.29 38.90
C ILE A 614 -15.73 11.00 38.49
N SER A 615 -15.51 10.58 37.24
CA SER A 615 -14.14 10.38 36.72
C SER A 615 -13.33 11.68 36.75
N CYS A 616 -13.94 12.84 36.46
CA CYS A 616 -13.28 14.13 36.58
C CYS A 616 -12.91 14.46 38.06
N PHE A 617 -13.75 14.13 39.02
CA PHE A 617 -13.44 14.28 40.43
C PHE A 617 -12.21 13.44 40.83
N GLY A 618 -12.09 12.21 40.30
CA GLY A 618 -10.89 11.40 40.49
C GLY A 618 -9.62 12.11 40.03
N VAL A 619 -9.63 12.68 38.83
CA VAL A 619 -8.50 13.47 38.32
C VAL A 619 -8.21 14.71 39.19
N LEU A 620 -9.24 15.41 39.67
CA LEU A 620 -9.06 16.57 40.54
C LEU A 620 -8.47 16.20 41.91
N ILE A 621 -8.79 15.02 42.45
CA ILE A 621 -8.18 14.47 43.67
C ILE A 621 -6.71 14.12 43.43
N GLU A 622 -6.40 13.40 42.35
CA GLU A 622 -5.02 13.07 41.97
C GLU A 622 -4.16 14.32 41.79
N ARG A 623 -4.76 15.40 41.32
CA ARG A 623 -4.11 16.72 41.14
C ARG A 623 -4.01 17.52 42.46
N GLY A 624 -4.60 17.07 43.55
CA GLY A 624 -4.65 17.80 44.81
C GLY A 624 -5.53 19.07 44.80
N ILE A 625 -6.40 19.21 43.82
CA ILE A 625 -7.33 20.38 43.69
C ILE A 625 -8.57 20.20 44.54
N LEU A 626 -9.05 18.97 44.68
CA LEU A 626 -10.14 18.56 45.56
C LEU A 626 -9.65 17.56 46.59
N ASP A 627 -10.17 17.66 47.81
CA ASP A 627 -10.00 16.59 48.79
C ASP A 627 -11.17 15.63 48.73
N THR A 628 -10.92 14.40 49.22
CA THR A 628 -11.86 13.32 49.27
C THR A 628 -13.15 13.66 50.04
N ALA A 629 -13.05 14.39 51.14
CA ALA A 629 -14.18 14.77 52.00
C ALA A 629 -15.13 15.72 51.25
N ARG A 630 -14.61 16.68 50.50
CA ARG A 630 -15.39 17.62 49.69
C ARG A 630 -16.11 16.86 48.53
N VAL A 631 -15.42 15.92 47.86
CA VAL A 631 -16.04 15.10 46.81
C VAL A 631 -17.14 14.21 47.40
N GLN A 632 -16.91 13.57 48.56
CA GLN A 632 -17.95 12.79 49.25
C GLN A 632 -19.19 13.61 49.57
N LYS A 633 -18.97 14.85 50.10
CA LYS A 633 -20.08 15.76 50.40
C LYS A 633 -20.88 16.12 49.13
N ILE A 634 -20.22 16.46 48.04
CA ILE A 634 -20.87 16.76 46.75
C ILE A 634 -21.70 15.53 46.28
N LEU A 635 -21.09 14.35 46.29
CA LEU A 635 -21.73 13.13 45.86
C LEU A 635 -22.97 12.79 46.73
N GLN A 636 -22.88 12.95 48.07
CA GLN A 636 -23.99 12.68 49.01
C GLN A 636 -25.12 13.69 48.89
N THR A 637 -24.82 14.97 48.73
CA THR A 637 -25.81 16.03 48.72
C THR A 637 -26.47 16.22 47.35
N GLU A 638 -25.75 16.05 46.26
CA GLU A 638 -26.24 16.46 44.95
C GLU A 638 -26.58 15.26 44.04
N PHE A 639 -25.86 14.13 44.15
CA PHE A 639 -26.08 12.97 43.30
C PHE A 639 -27.08 11.93 43.87
N LEU A 640 -27.16 11.76 45.18
CA LEU A 640 -28.01 10.75 45.81
C LEU A 640 -29.50 11.10 45.89
N GLN A 641 -29.84 12.35 45.61
CA GLN A 641 -31.22 12.83 45.69
C GLN A 641 -32.02 12.67 44.40
N THR A 642 -31.47 12.05 43.35
CA THR A 642 -32.16 11.91 42.07
C THR A 642 -33.08 10.70 42.02
N SER A 643 -34.14 10.76 41.19
CA SER A 643 -35.13 9.67 40.98
C SER A 643 -34.50 8.36 40.44
N ASN A 644 -33.27 8.38 39.95
CA ASN A 644 -32.51 7.23 39.48
C ASN A 644 -31.46 6.75 40.52
N GLY A 645 -31.72 6.97 41.79
CA GLY A 645 -30.78 6.78 42.90
C GLY A 645 -30.12 5.40 42.99
N PHE A 646 -30.79 4.32 42.55
CA PHE A 646 -30.23 2.98 42.63
C PHE A 646 -29.05 2.80 41.64
N GLN A 647 -29.23 3.11 40.38
CA GLN A 647 -28.19 2.99 39.36
C GLN A 647 -26.98 3.90 39.67
N MET A 648 -27.27 5.10 40.17
CA MET A 648 -26.22 6.04 40.59
C MET A 648 -25.47 5.59 41.83
N ARG A 649 -26.14 5.03 42.83
CA ARG A 649 -25.48 4.47 44.02
C ARG A 649 -24.52 3.33 43.66
N PHE A 650 -24.93 2.52 42.72
CA PHE A 650 -24.11 1.42 42.20
C PHE A 650 -22.85 1.92 41.48
N LEU A 651 -23.02 2.81 40.50
CA LEU A 651 -21.91 3.42 39.77
C LEU A 651 -20.98 4.21 40.70
N LEU A 652 -21.52 4.93 41.66
CA LEU A 652 -20.73 5.67 42.66
C LEU A 652 -19.90 4.72 43.55
N LYS A 653 -20.44 3.56 43.97
CA LYS A 653 -19.64 2.59 44.73
C LYS A 653 -18.44 2.07 43.97
N GLU A 654 -18.59 1.85 42.67
CA GLU A 654 -17.51 1.36 41.81
C GLU A 654 -16.46 2.43 41.55
N GLU A 655 -16.86 3.61 41.09
CA GLU A 655 -15.97 4.72 40.80
C GLU A 655 -15.28 5.28 42.08
N MET A 656 -16.01 5.31 43.20
CA MET A 656 -15.40 5.69 44.47
C MET A 656 -14.35 4.71 44.97
N ARG A 657 -14.43 3.44 44.60
CA ARG A 657 -13.35 2.49 44.90
C ARG A 657 -12.08 2.78 44.13
N ASP A 658 -12.21 3.05 42.84
CA ASP A 658 -11.09 3.43 42.00
C ASP A 658 -10.46 4.73 42.51
N ILE A 659 -11.28 5.70 42.93
CA ILE A 659 -10.84 6.97 43.51
C ILE A 659 -10.14 6.79 44.87
N PHE A 660 -10.65 5.89 45.73
CA PHE A 660 -10.13 5.71 47.09
C PHE A 660 -9.15 4.53 47.23
N GLN A 661 -8.73 3.90 46.16
CA GLN A 661 -7.80 2.75 46.11
C GLN A 661 -8.19 1.59 47.04
N GLN A 662 -9.47 1.40 47.33
CA GLN A 662 -9.94 0.32 48.14
C GLN A 662 -10.40 -0.86 47.32
N GLU A 663 -9.52 -1.79 47.12
CA GLU A 663 -9.67 -3.19 46.67
C GLU A 663 -9.94 -3.53 45.17
N PRO A 664 -9.47 -4.71 44.70
CA PRO A 664 -9.47 -5.07 43.28
C PRO A 664 -10.88 -5.37 42.72
N ARG A 665 -11.02 -5.26 41.38
CA ARG A 665 -12.24 -5.47 40.59
C ARG A 665 -13.00 -6.78 40.85
N THR A 666 -12.39 -7.75 41.46
CA THR A 666 -13.02 -9.03 41.88
C THR A 666 -14.12 -8.90 42.96
N GLN A 667 -14.20 -7.78 43.66
CA GLN A 667 -15.27 -7.53 44.64
C GLN A 667 -16.50 -6.85 44.07
N PHE A 668 -16.46 -6.42 42.80
CA PHE A 668 -17.61 -5.81 42.12
C PHE A 668 -18.88 -6.67 42.24
N ALA A 669 -18.76 -7.97 42.01
CA ALA A 669 -19.85 -8.93 42.07
C ALA A 669 -20.46 -9.06 43.48
N ASN A 670 -19.62 -9.04 44.51
CA ASN A 670 -20.09 -9.16 45.90
C ASN A 670 -20.86 -7.88 46.32
N ASN A 671 -20.39 -6.72 45.91
CA ASN A 671 -21.05 -5.47 46.26
C ASN A 671 -22.31 -5.23 45.45
N PHE A 672 -22.43 -5.77 44.24
CA PHE A 672 -23.69 -5.76 43.50
C PHE A 672 -24.76 -6.57 44.23
N ARG A 673 -24.42 -7.79 44.68
CA ARG A 673 -25.32 -8.61 45.51
C ARG A 673 -25.72 -7.91 46.81
N GLU A 674 -24.78 -7.30 47.49
CA GLU A 674 -25.02 -6.59 48.76
C GLU A 674 -25.95 -5.40 48.53
N THR A 675 -25.69 -4.59 47.48
CA THR A 675 -26.52 -3.44 47.11
C THR A 675 -27.94 -3.86 46.64
N CYS A 676 -28.05 -4.98 45.93
CA CYS A 676 -29.35 -5.54 45.53
C CYS A 676 -30.08 -6.15 46.70
N SER A 677 -29.37 -6.78 47.62
CA SER A 677 -29.93 -7.31 48.89
C SER A 677 -30.41 -6.18 49.82
N GLU A 678 -29.64 -5.11 49.97
CA GLU A 678 -30.03 -3.92 50.77
C GLU A 678 -31.25 -3.21 50.17
N ALA A 679 -31.45 -3.29 48.86
CA ALA A 679 -32.56 -2.68 48.15
C ALA A 679 -33.81 -3.58 48.09
N ASN A 680 -33.77 -4.82 48.65
CA ASN A 680 -34.85 -5.83 48.58
C ASN A 680 -35.40 -6.03 47.15
N LEU A 681 -34.54 -6.03 46.12
CA LEU A 681 -34.95 -6.20 44.73
C LEU A 681 -35.07 -7.70 44.40
N PRO A 682 -36.19 -8.15 43.80
CA PRO A 682 -36.32 -9.51 43.29
C PRO A 682 -35.33 -9.78 42.15
N LEU A 683 -34.85 -11.01 42.05
CA LEU A 683 -33.87 -11.44 41.04
C LEU A 683 -34.31 -11.06 39.60
N GLU A 684 -35.58 -11.21 39.27
CA GLU A 684 -36.19 -10.83 37.99
C GLU A 684 -36.00 -9.33 37.64
N LYS A 685 -36.05 -8.46 38.65
CA LYS A 685 -35.84 -7.02 38.48
C LYS A 685 -34.38 -6.69 38.23
N ILE A 686 -33.47 -7.47 38.80
CA ILE A 686 -32.03 -7.36 38.62
C ILE A 686 -31.68 -7.75 37.18
N GLU A 687 -32.25 -8.85 36.68
CA GLU A 687 -32.09 -9.29 35.29
C GLU A 687 -32.68 -8.28 34.29
N ALA A 688 -33.82 -7.68 34.56
CA ALA A 688 -34.42 -6.65 33.73
C ALA A 688 -33.55 -5.38 33.68
N LEU A 689 -32.93 -4.96 34.79
CA LEU A 689 -32.02 -3.81 34.84
C LEU A 689 -30.73 -4.08 34.12
N LEU A 690 -30.23 -5.32 34.15
CA LEU A 690 -29.06 -5.78 33.44
C LEU A 690 -29.32 -5.83 31.93
N HIS A 691 -30.46 -6.35 31.52
CA HIS A 691 -30.89 -6.38 30.12
C HIS A 691 -31.07 -4.97 29.55
N GLN A 692 -31.58 -4.03 30.35
CA GLN A 692 -31.68 -2.62 29.98
C GLN A 692 -30.28 -1.99 29.82
N ALA A 693 -29.36 -2.29 30.72
CA ALA A 693 -27.97 -1.85 30.62
C ALA A 693 -27.23 -2.42 29.38
N GLU A 694 -27.54 -3.66 28.97
CA GLU A 694 -27.09 -4.26 27.72
C GLU A 694 -27.62 -3.51 26.49
N LYS A 695 -28.88 -3.20 26.47
CA LYS A 695 -29.57 -2.51 25.37
C LYS A 695 -29.00 -1.12 25.11
N ASP A 696 -28.58 -0.46 26.19
CA ASP A 696 -28.01 0.89 26.15
C ASP A 696 -26.48 0.90 25.87
N ARG A 697 -25.89 -0.24 25.50
CA ARG A 697 -24.43 -0.46 25.27
C ARG A 697 -23.55 -0.14 26.48
N LEU A 698 -24.07 -0.31 27.64
CA LEU A 698 -23.52 0.13 28.86
C LEU A 698 -22.67 -0.92 29.51
N VAL A 699 -21.86 -1.67 29.05
CA VAL A 699 -21.05 -2.51 29.97
C VAL A 699 -20.68 -3.90 29.44
N TRP A 700 -19.63 -3.94 28.64
CA TRP A 700 -18.90 -5.19 28.46
C TRP A 700 -18.34 -5.76 29.78
N ASP A 701 -17.88 -4.89 30.66
CA ASP A 701 -17.26 -5.28 31.94
C ASP A 701 -18.28 -5.84 32.95
N ILE A 702 -19.48 -5.28 33.00
CA ILE A 702 -20.56 -5.79 33.88
C ILE A 702 -21.05 -7.16 33.39
N LYS A 703 -21.12 -7.37 32.06
CA LYS A 703 -21.59 -8.65 31.51
C LYS A 703 -20.66 -9.80 31.84
N THR A 704 -19.36 -9.58 31.78
CA THR A 704 -18.34 -10.58 32.12
C THR A 704 -18.33 -10.87 33.61
N SER A 705 -18.37 -9.85 34.45
CA SER A 705 -18.38 -10.00 35.91
C SER A 705 -19.67 -10.65 36.43
N LEU A 706 -20.80 -10.44 35.75
CA LEU A 706 -22.09 -11.05 36.12
C LEU A 706 -22.22 -12.51 35.71
N ARG A 707 -21.64 -12.92 34.57
CA ARG A 707 -21.54 -14.33 34.18
C ARG A 707 -20.71 -15.13 35.18
N GLU A 708 -19.58 -14.55 35.64
CA GLU A 708 -18.76 -15.13 36.71
C GLU A 708 -19.53 -15.25 38.03
N VAL A 709 -20.45 -14.32 38.33
CA VAL A 709 -21.25 -14.31 39.57
C VAL A 709 -22.40 -15.30 39.54
N ILE A 710 -23.01 -15.51 38.36
CA ILE A 710 -24.17 -16.41 38.19
C ILE A 710 -23.70 -17.87 38.03
N GLY A 711 -22.40 -18.10 37.84
CA GLY A 711 -21.83 -19.46 37.73
C GLY A 711 -22.10 -20.13 36.39
N GLU A 712 -22.35 -19.35 35.30
CA GLU A 712 -22.34 -19.88 33.96
C GLU A 712 -20.88 -19.98 33.47
N GLU A 713 -20.32 -21.18 33.58
CA GLU A 713 -19.12 -21.57 32.84
C GLU A 713 -19.41 -21.54 31.32
N GLN A 714 -18.43 -21.17 30.54
CA GLN A 714 -18.42 -20.96 29.08
C GLN A 714 -19.08 -22.08 28.27
#